data_98dfeb08be71bebeb2cd411693b4b4c3
#
_entry.id   98dfeb08be71bebeb2cd411693b4b4c3
#
_cell.length_a   1.000
_cell.length_b   1.000
_cell.length_c   1.000
_cell.angle_alpha   90.00
_cell.angle_beta   90.00
_cell.angle_gamma   90.00
#
_symmetry.space_group_name_H-M   'P 1'
#
loop_
_entity.id
_entity.type
_entity.pdbx_description
1 polymer ?
#
loop_
_entity_poly.entity_id
_entity_poly.type
_entity_poly.pdbx_seq_one_letter_code
_entity_poly.pdbx_strand_id
1 'polypeptide(L)'
;SYTGPIPASAAAGTTGTVKGVGFEPALVWIKNRTFSLGSNHQWFDVVRGIDSSGDQALHSNLTDAQSTSNTNGGLSSINSDGFTVKAGTDSGSGRSRLTGSDADNYVSWNWQAGGTPTATNSAGAGNTPTANSVKIDGSNLGSALAGTIPATKLSANTTYGFSIVTYTGTGANGTVAHGLTSDPKWVIVKNTSTGSLDWRIFHTALTGSAKVMTFTLNGEGDNATTFNSTAPTSTVFSVGTSDNSNKLNDTMVAYCWSEVSGYSKFGSYTGNGSSTGPTITTGFDVGWLMIKKISAGGTSWVVLDRARDPGTEGRTPLFGSESSVEVDSPNVTFTSTGFQLATASTATNSLNDTFIYMAFKNTRTNAFFRDQSGNGNHFSPTGLEYTDSKPDLPTNNFCVVNSLSDVSDIALSNGNLTLTSTTDSWPTVRGTMGVSSGKWYYEVISTDTTRWGAGWATGEFQTGSSFSNTISDAILAYSTDPLGVLDFGTSRSINGSPAFSASTPQNNILQVAIDIDAGKFWLGINNTYVNNSSGSAGNPSAGTNELETFTAGTEMFPAFINNSGNLTINFGQDSTFSNLRTKGSNADANGNGNFFYAPPTDFLALCSDNLPDPAIDPADDENPTDYFNTVLYTGDGGTRNITGVGFQPDWVWFKSRSAARFHVWTDSVRGVKKNIYSNS
;
A
#
# COMPACT_ATOMS: atom_id res chain seq x y z
N SER A 1 -4.10 1.25 -8.16
CA SER A 1 -4.48 2.47 -8.91
C SER A 1 -4.07 3.72 -8.14
N TYR A 2 -3.91 4.84 -8.83
CA TYR A 2 -3.49 6.11 -8.24
C TYR A 2 -4.05 7.30 -9.02
N THR A 3 -4.21 8.44 -8.35
CA THR A 3 -4.38 9.73 -9.03
C THR A 3 -3.00 10.27 -9.38
N GLY A 4 -2.86 10.91 -10.54
CA GLY A 4 -1.55 11.39 -11.00
C GLY A 4 -0.91 12.35 -9.99
N PRO A 5 0.38 12.19 -9.67
CA PRO A 5 1.06 13.04 -8.68
C PRO A 5 1.64 14.34 -9.25
N ILE A 6 1.39 14.65 -10.53
CA ILE A 6 1.95 15.84 -11.20
C ILE A 6 0.81 16.83 -11.50
N PRO A 7 0.85 18.08 -11.01
CA PRO A 7 -0.13 19.09 -11.34
C PRO A 7 -0.30 19.27 -12.86
N ALA A 8 -1.54 19.39 -13.33
CA ALA A 8 -1.84 19.59 -14.75
C ALA A 8 -1.19 20.87 -15.34
N SER A 9 -0.91 21.85 -14.49
CA SER A 9 -0.22 23.09 -14.81
C SER A 9 1.32 23.01 -14.69
N ALA A 10 1.87 21.85 -14.31
CA ALA A 10 3.30 21.70 -14.03
C ALA A 10 4.18 21.99 -15.25
N ALA A 11 5.39 22.48 -15.02
CA ALA A 11 6.39 22.67 -16.06
C ALA A 11 6.89 21.32 -16.61
N ALA A 12 7.44 21.34 -17.82
CA ALA A 12 8.14 20.18 -18.38
C ALA A 12 9.26 19.73 -17.44
N GLY A 13 9.38 18.41 -17.24
CA GLY A 13 10.37 17.83 -16.35
C GLY A 13 9.97 17.76 -14.88
N THR A 14 8.83 18.32 -14.47
CA THR A 14 8.29 18.11 -13.10
C THR A 14 8.08 16.63 -12.84
N THR A 15 8.47 16.17 -11.66
CA THR A 15 8.35 14.76 -11.25
C THR A 15 7.33 14.58 -10.15
N GLY A 16 6.76 13.37 -10.08
CA GLY A 16 5.87 12.95 -9.00
C GLY A 16 6.09 11.48 -8.69
N THR A 17 6.05 11.11 -7.42
CA THR A 17 6.34 9.74 -6.97
C THR A 17 5.04 8.98 -6.72
N VAL A 18 4.98 7.76 -7.24
CA VAL A 18 3.92 6.77 -6.96
C VAL A 18 4.51 5.72 -6.02
N LYS A 19 3.93 5.59 -4.83
CA LYS A 19 4.33 4.67 -3.76
C LYS A 19 3.23 3.62 -3.49
N GLY A 20 3.52 2.65 -2.63
CA GLY A 20 2.57 1.64 -2.20
C GLY A 20 2.47 0.46 -3.16
N VAL A 21 3.53 0.21 -3.95
CA VAL A 21 3.67 -1.02 -4.73
C VAL A 21 4.07 -2.21 -3.85
N GLY A 22 4.77 -1.95 -2.74
CA GLY A 22 5.22 -2.95 -1.77
C GLY A 22 6.55 -3.63 -2.13
N PHE A 23 7.16 -3.25 -3.24
CA PHE A 23 8.46 -3.76 -3.71
C PHE A 23 9.05 -2.85 -4.80
N GLU A 24 10.33 -3.05 -5.15
CA GLU A 24 10.98 -2.41 -6.29
C GLU A 24 10.51 -3.09 -7.59
N PRO A 25 9.69 -2.42 -8.43
CA PRO A 25 9.18 -3.03 -9.66
C PRO A 25 10.26 -3.14 -10.75
N ALA A 26 10.31 -4.27 -11.43
CA ALA A 26 11.18 -4.47 -12.59
C ALA A 26 10.42 -4.18 -13.90
N LEU A 27 9.13 -4.42 -13.94
CA LEU A 27 8.22 -4.03 -15.02
C LEU A 27 7.10 -3.17 -14.43
N VAL A 28 6.86 -2.03 -15.04
CA VAL A 28 5.74 -1.12 -14.75
C VAL A 28 4.90 -0.95 -16.01
N TRP A 29 3.66 -1.41 -15.97
CA TRP A 29 2.69 -1.23 -17.04
C TRP A 29 1.62 -0.23 -16.58
N ILE A 30 1.60 0.97 -17.15
CA ILE A 30 0.70 2.08 -16.77
C ILE A 30 -0.38 2.27 -17.81
N LYS A 31 -1.61 2.55 -17.36
CA LYS A 31 -2.73 3.00 -18.21
C LYS A 31 -3.50 4.14 -17.52
N ASN A 32 -3.73 5.21 -18.27
CA ASN A 32 -4.68 6.25 -17.89
C ASN A 32 -6.10 5.70 -18.01
N ARG A 33 -6.91 5.84 -16.96
CA ARG A 33 -8.27 5.28 -16.82
C ARG A 33 -9.36 6.26 -17.26
N THR A 34 -9.10 7.57 -17.21
CA THR A 34 -10.09 8.64 -17.34
C THR A 34 -10.00 9.40 -18.64
N PHE A 35 -8.82 9.50 -19.24
CA PHE A 35 -8.62 10.25 -20.48
C PHE A 35 -8.71 9.35 -21.71
N SER A 36 -9.70 9.61 -22.59
CA SER A 36 -10.06 8.73 -23.71
C SER A 36 -9.26 8.94 -24.99
N LEU A 37 -8.71 10.13 -25.24
CA LEU A 37 -8.08 10.46 -26.51
C LEU A 37 -6.57 10.13 -26.50
N GLY A 38 -6.20 9.00 -27.13
CA GLY A 38 -4.80 8.65 -27.39
C GLY A 38 -3.98 8.28 -26.17
N SER A 39 -4.61 7.83 -25.07
CA SER A 39 -3.91 7.37 -23.89
C SER A 39 -3.42 5.94 -24.07
N ASN A 40 -2.26 5.77 -24.71
CA ASN A 40 -1.65 4.49 -24.93
C ASN A 40 -1.26 3.81 -23.61
N HIS A 41 -1.19 2.47 -23.62
CA HIS A 41 -0.56 1.72 -22.57
C HIS A 41 0.96 1.98 -22.56
N GLN A 42 1.54 2.19 -21.39
CA GLN A 42 2.97 2.49 -21.22
C GLN A 42 3.65 1.33 -20.51
N TRP A 43 4.67 0.74 -21.13
CA TRP A 43 5.51 -0.31 -20.55
C TRP A 43 6.92 0.19 -20.34
N PHE A 44 7.40 0.15 -19.09
CA PHE A 44 8.76 0.49 -18.68
C PHE A 44 9.37 -0.67 -17.92
N ASP A 45 10.65 -0.95 -18.14
CA ASP A 45 11.35 -2.00 -17.39
C ASP A 45 12.83 -1.68 -17.14
N VAL A 46 13.37 -2.28 -16.09
CA VAL A 46 14.73 -2.06 -15.61
C VAL A 46 15.80 -2.69 -16.51
N VAL A 47 15.44 -3.60 -17.40
CA VAL A 47 16.39 -4.32 -18.27
C VAL A 47 16.72 -3.52 -19.52
N ARG A 48 15.71 -2.89 -20.14
CA ARG A 48 15.95 -1.89 -21.21
C ARG A 48 16.58 -0.63 -20.65
N GLY A 49 16.33 -0.36 -19.39
CA GLY A 49 16.78 0.80 -18.66
C GLY A 49 15.66 1.82 -18.45
N ILE A 50 15.81 2.60 -17.40
CA ILE A 50 14.98 3.76 -17.09
C ILE A 50 15.93 4.90 -16.82
N ASP A 51 15.81 5.97 -17.55
CA ASP A 51 16.67 7.14 -17.42
C ASP A 51 15.88 8.38 -16.99
N SER A 52 16.61 9.40 -16.60
CA SER A 52 16.02 10.66 -16.15
C SER A 52 15.27 11.42 -17.24
N SER A 53 15.36 11.03 -18.52
CA SER A 53 14.57 11.65 -19.60
C SER A 53 13.11 11.23 -19.53
N GLY A 54 12.84 10.01 -19.02
CA GLY A 54 11.51 9.41 -18.95
C GLY A 54 11.03 8.85 -20.30
N ASP A 55 11.92 8.72 -21.25
CA ASP A 55 11.68 8.11 -22.57
C ASP A 55 11.52 6.59 -22.45
N GLN A 56 11.83 5.82 -23.42
CA GLN A 56 11.92 4.35 -23.38
C GLN A 56 10.60 3.60 -23.12
N ALA A 57 9.46 4.24 -23.35
CA ALA A 57 8.17 3.56 -23.30
C ALA A 57 7.99 2.61 -24.48
N LEU A 58 7.37 1.46 -24.22
CA LEU A 58 6.73 0.60 -25.24
C LEU A 58 5.21 0.69 -25.05
N HIS A 59 4.47 0.54 -26.14
CA HIS A 59 3.02 0.65 -26.13
C HIS A 59 2.39 -0.68 -26.59
N SER A 60 1.64 -1.39 -25.73
CA SER A 60 1.05 -2.67 -26.11
C SER A 60 -0.01 -2.56 -27.22
N ASN A 61 -0.67 -1.41 -27.30
CA ASN A 61 -1.69 -1.13 -28.31
C ASN A 61 -1.14 -0.53 -29.62
N LEU A 62 0.19 -0.44 -29.77
CA LEU A 62 0.85 0.07 -30.96
C LEU A 62 1.97 -0.87 -31.44
N THR A 63 2.35 -0.70 -32.71
CA THR A 63 3.46 -1.45 -33.32
C THR A 63 4.78 -0.67 -33.35
N ASP A 64 4.82 0.52 -32.74
CA ASP A 64 5.98 1.39 -32.72
C ASP A 64 7.20 0.74 -32.06
N ALA A 65 8.39 1.20 -32.43
CA ALA A 65 9.62 0.95 -31.71
C ALA A 65 9.56 1.60 -30.33
N GLN A 66 10.59 1.37 -29.52
CA GLN A 66 10.75 2.05 -28.23
C GLN A 66 10.73 3.56 -28.43
N SER A 67 9.96 4.27 -27.63
CA SER A 67 9.90 5.74 -27.65
C SER A 67 11.28 6.35 -27.35
N THR A 68 11.59 7.42 -28.05
CA THR A 68 12.81 8.23 -27.84
C THR A 68 12.46 9.67 -27.50
N SER A 69 11.19 9.96 -27.26
CA SER A 69 10.70 11.29 -26.89
C SER A 69 9.61 11.21 -25.83
N ASN A 70 9.77 12.01 -24.80
CA ASN A 70 8.81 12.12 -23.71
C ASN A 70 7.93 13.37 -23.88
N THR A 71 7.00 13.36 -24.84
CA THR A 71 6.10 14.50 -25.05
C THR A 71 4.94 14.52 -24.05
N ASN A 72 4.37 13.38 -23.70
CA ASN A 72 3.17 13.26 -22.86
C ASN A 72 3.41 12.61 -21.50
N GLY A 73 4.65 12.60 -21.04
CA GLY A 73 5.05 12.04 -19.76
C GLY A 73 5.62 10.63 -19.87
N GLY A 74 6.44 10.28 -18.90
CA GLY A 74 7.12 8.98 -18.82
C GLY A 74 7.52 8.62 -17.40
N LEU A 75 8.35 7.60 -17.27
CA LEU A 75 8.85 7.08 -15.99
C LEU A 75 10.33 7.37 -15.86
N SER A 76 10.74 8.14 -14.84
CA SER A 76 12.11 8.63 -14.69
C SER A 76 12.97 7.88 -13.67
N SER A 77 12.37 7.10 -12.78
CA SER A 77 13.10 6.20 -11.87
C SER A 77 12.21 5.10 -11.30
N ILE A 78 12.84 4.00 -10.91
CA ILE A 78 12.26 2.99 -10.04
C ILE A 78 12.72 3.25 -8.60
N ASN A 79 11.85 3.01 -7.64
CA ASN A 79 12.09 3.20 -6.22
C ASN A 79 11.85 1.87 -5.47
N SER A 80 12.32 1.76 -4.24
CA SER A 80 12.16 0.55 -3.43
C SER A 80 10.70 0.15 -3.17
N ASP A 81 9.77 1.12 -3.24
CA ASP A 81 8.33 0.93 -3.05
C ASP A 81 7.52 1.60 -4.16
N GLY A 82 7.96 1.52 -5.40
CA GLY A 82 7.22 2.12 -6.51
C GLY A 82 8.09 2.77 -7.56
N PHE A 83 7.67 3.94 -8.10
CA PHE A 83 8.34 4.59 -9.20
C PHE A 83 8.07 6.10 -9.23
N THR A 84 8.90 6.84 -9.97
CA THR A 84 8.73 8.28 -10.20
C THR A 84 8.34 8.52 -11.65
N VAL A 85 7.25 9.24 -11.87
CA VAL A 85 6.78 9.71 -13.17
C VAL A 85 7.27 11.14 -13.42
N LYS A 86 7.38 11.52 -14.70
CA LYS A 86 7.91 12.81 -15.12
C LYS A 86 7.04 13.43 -16.20
N ALA A 87 6.78 14.72 -16.08
CA ALA A 87 6.08 15.50 -17.10
C ALA A 87 6.93 15.66 -18.37
N GLY A 88 6.32 15.45 -19.51
CA GLY A 88 6.95 15.59 -20.82
C GLY A 88 7.03 17.04 -21.31
N THR A 89 7.22 17.21 -22.60
CA THR A 89 7.45 18.49 -23.26
C THR A 89 6.22 19.09 -23.94
N ASP A 90 5.09 18.36 -23.96
CA ASP A 90 3.82 18.87 -24.53
C ASP A 90 3.31 20.10 -23.76
N SER A 91 2.25 20.73 -24.22
CA SER A 91 1.66 21.91 -23.60
C SER A 91 0.52 21.57 -22.62
N GLY A 92 0.39 22.33 -21.55
CA GLY A 92 -0.71 22.20 -20.57
C GLY A 92 -0.80 20.81 -19.97
N SER A 93 -2.02 20.32 -19.77
CA SER A 93 -2.31 19.00 -19.19
C SER A 93 -1.82 17.82 -20.05
N GLY A 94 -1.42 18.04 -21.30
CA GLY A 94 -0.85 17.00 -22.15
C GLY A 94 0.47 16.43 -21.65
N ARG A 95 1.26 17.23 -20.89
CA ARG A 95 2.63 16.88 -20.46
C ARG A 95 2.76 15.65 -19.59
N SER A 96 1.78 15.36 -18.76
CA SER A 96 1.80 14.21 -17.83
C SER A 96 0.64 13.25 -18.04
N ARG A 97 -0.13 13.44 -19.09
CA ARG A 97 -1.37 12.72 -19.39
C ARG A 97 -1.23 11.19 -19.44
N LEU A 98 -0.07 10.67 -19.85
CA LEU A 98 0.10 9.23 -20.01
C LEU A 98 0.48 8.53 -18.70
N THR A 99 1.06 9.24 -17.73
CA THR A 99 1.62 8.62 -16.54
C THR A 99 1.33 9.31 -15.22
N GLY A 100 0.96 10.59 -15.18
CA GLY A 100 0.98 11.27 -13.89
C GLY A 100 0.20 12.57 -13.70
N SER A 101 -0.70 13.01 -14.61
CA SER A 101 -1.50 14.23 -14.41
C SER A 101 -2.45 14.10 -13.20
N ASP A 102 -2.50 15.10 -12.32
CA ASP A 102 -3.43 15.14 -11.18
C ASP A 102 -4.91 15.28 -11.58
N ALA A 103 -5.19 15.63 -12.85
CA ALA A 103 -6.53 15.64 -13.41
C ALA A 103 -7.05 14.23 -13.77
N ASP A 104 -6.21 13.21 -13.74
CA ASP A 104 -6.51 11.88 -14.24
C ASP A 104 -6.24 10.78 -13.22
N ASN A 105 -6.96 9.67 -13.35
CA ASN A 105 -6.74 8.44 -12.61
C ASN A 105 -5.99 7.42 -13.47
N TYR A 106 -5.09 6.69 -12.83
CA TYR A 106 -4.25 5.69 -13.46
C TYR A 106 -4.36 4.33 -12.77
N VAL A 107 -3.99 3.29 -13.49
CA VAL A 107 -3.61 2.01 -12.93
C VAL A 107 -2.18 1.68 -13.37
N SER A 108 -1.39 1.11 -12.46
CA SER A 108 -0.13 0.46 -12.80
C SER A 108 -0.17 -1.00 -12.36
N TRP A 109 0.25 -1.88 -13.25
CA TRP A 109 0.49 -3.28 -12.95
C TRP A 109 1.99 -3.49 -12.92
N ASN A 110 2.47 -4.07 -11.82
CA ASN A 110 3.89 -4.10 -11.49
C ASN A 110 4.35 -5.52 -11.22
N TRP A 111 5.51 -5.90 -11.76
CA TRP A 111 6.14 -7.21 -11.51
C TRP A 111 7.57 -7.03 -11.03
N GLN A 112 7.94 -7.82 -10.03
CA GLN A 112 9.30 -7.89 -9.51
C GLN A 112 10.10 -8.95 -10.28
N ALA A 113 11.31 -8.60 -10.71
CA ALA A 113 12.27 -9.55 -11.26
C ALA A 113 13.52 -9.65 -10.36
N GLY A 114 14.66 -10.07 -10.90
CA GLY A 114 15.87 -10.36 -10.13
C GLY A 114 16.77 -9.16 -9.84
N GLY A 115 16.27 -7.93 -9.95
CA GLY A 115 17.03 -6.69 -9.75
C GLY A 115 17.53 -6.08 -11.07
N THR A 116 18.01 -4.84 -11.00
CA THR A 116 18.39 -4.02 -12.17
C THR A 116 19.78 -4.40 -12.69
N PRO A 117 19.94 -4.86 -13.97
CA PRO A 117 21.23 -5.05 -14.59
C PRO A 117 21.92 -3.70 -14.88
N THR A 118 23.15 -3.52 -14.39
CA THR A 118 23.93 -2.28 -14.55
C THR A 118 25.04 -2.37 -15.59
N ALA A 119 25.24 -3.56 -16.18
CA ALA A 119 26.21 -3.80 -17.26
C ALA A 119 25.53 -4.46 -18.47
N THR A 120 26.18 -4.40 -19.61
CA THR A 120 25.83 -5.15 -20.82
C THR A 120 26.68 -6.41 -20.91
N ASN A 121 26.06 -7.54 -21.22
CA ASN A 121 26.78 -8.79 -21.43
C ASN A 121 27.58 -8.77 -22.75
N SER A 122 28.87 -8.98 -22.65
CA SER A 122 29.80 -9.15 -23.81
C SER A 122 30.26 -10.58 -24.01
N ALA A 123 29.86 -11.50 -23.11
CA ALA A 123 30.22 -12.91 -23.25
C ALA A 123 29.36 -13.57 -24.35
N GLY A 124 29.97 -14.46 -25.12
CA GLY A 124 29.25 -15.24 -26.13
C GLY A 124 28.26 -16.24 -25.50
N ALA A 125 27.45 -16.84 -26.34
CA ALA A 125 26.47 -17.85 -25.94
C ALA A 125 27.16 -19.05 -25.25
N GLY A 126 26.54 -19.61 -24.23
CA GLY A 126 27.05 -20.74 -23.46
C GLY A 126 28.20 -20.39 -22.48
N ASN A 127 28.53 -19.12 -22.30
CA ASN A 127 29.56 -18.65 -21.36
C ASN A 127 28.93 -18.00 -20.13
N THR A 128 29.74 -17.85 -19.07
CA THR A 128 29.35 -17.04 -17.88
C THR A 128 29.19 -15.59 -18.31
N PRO A 129 28.05 -14.93 -18.01
CA PRO A 129 27.81 -13.55 -18.42
C PRO A 129 28.76 -12.56 -17.74
N THR A 130 28.98 -11.43 -18.39
CA THR A 130 29.63 -10.27 -17.77
C THR A 130 28.97 -9.94 -16.43
N ALA A 131 29.76 -9.67 -15.41
CA ALA A 131 29.21 -9.31 -14.07
C ALA A 131 28.22 -8.13 -14.18
N ASN A 132 27.17 -8.19 -13.43
CA ASN A 132 26.05 -7.21 -13.39
C ASN A 132 25.22 -7.09 -14.68
N SER A 133 25.35 -7.96 -15.66
CA SER A 133 24.50 -7.99 -16.84
C SER A 133 23.33 -8.96 -16.71
N VAL A 134 23.47 -10.00 -15.91
CA VAL A 134 22.42 -11.01 -15.61
C VAL A 134 22.21 -11.10 -14.11
N LYS A 135 21.00 -10.79 -13.68
CA LYS A 135 20.55 -10.82 -12.29
C LYS A 135 19.47 -11.89 -12.11
N ILE A 136 19.71 -12.85 -11.24
CA ILE A 136 18.72 -13.87 -10.86
C ILE A 136 18.56 -13.80 -9.33
N ASP A 137 17.33 -13.56 -8.87
CA ASP A 137 16.97 -13.46 -7.44
C ASP A 137 17.91 -12.50 -6.67
N GLY A 138 18.20 -11.33 -7.25
CA GLY A 138 19.05 -10.29 -6.67
C GLY A 138 20.55 -10.46 -6.90
N SER A 139 21.00 -11.63 -7.38
CA SER A 139 22.42 -11.99 -7.49
C SER A 139 22.90 -12.03 -8.94
N ASN A 140 24.21 -11.80 -9.14
CA ASN A 140 24.84 -12.04 -10.44
C ASN A 140 24.88 -13.54 -10.75
N LEU A 141 24.56 -13.91 -11.99
CA LEU A 141 24.76 -15.29 -12.43
C LEU A 141 26.28 -15.59 -12.59
N GLY A 142 26.77 -16.52 -11.77
CA GLY A 142 28.16 -16.94 -11.76
C GLY A 142 28.47 -18.17 -12.63
N SER A 143 27.47 -18.69 -13.37
CA SER A 143 27.61 -19.87 -14.24
C SER A 143 27.26 -19.54 -15.69
N ALA A 144 27.51 -20.45 -16.62
CA ALA A 144 27.17 -20.29 -18.02
C ALA A 144 25.65 -20.11 -18.21
N LEU A 145 25.29 -19.13 -19.04
CA LEU A 145 23.90 -18.88 -19.42
C LEU A 145 23.55 -19.75 -20.64
N ALA A 146 22.41 -20.42 -20.58
CA ALA A 146 21.91 -21.26 -21.68
C ALA A 146 21.57 -20.41 -22.93
N GLY A 147 21.29 -21.11 -24.04
CA GLY A 147 20.85 -20.51 -25.30
C GLY A 147 21.98 -20.38 -26.33
N THR A 148 21.59 -20.19 -27.59
CA THR A 148 22.49 -19.98 -28.74
C THR A 148 22.61 -18.50 -29.10
N ILE A 149 21.70 -17.67 -28.64
CA ILE A 149 21.72 -16.20 -28.72
C ILE A 149 21.98 -15.70 -27.31
N PRO A 150 23.10 -14.99 -27.04
CA PRO A 150 23.38 -14.51 -25.70
C PRO A 150 22.36 -13.42 -25.28
N ALA A 151 21.89 -13.48 -24.04
CA ALA A 151 21.17 -12.35 -23.46
C ALA A 151 22.13 -11.16 -23.35
N THR A 152 21.68 -10.00 -23.77
CA THR A 152 22.42 -8.73 -23.60
C THR A 152 22.31 -8.23 -22.15
N LYS A 153 21.10 -8.30 -21.60
CA LYS A 153 20.79 -8.08 -20.18
C LYS A 153 19.65 -9.01 -19.79
N LEU A 154 19.62 -9.44 -18.52
CA LEU A 154 18.57 -10.28 -18.00
C LEU A 154 18.31 -10.01 -16.53
N SER A 155 17.04 -9.99 -16.15
CA SER A 155 16.58 -9.93 -14.75
C SER A 155 15.48 -10.97 -14.54
N ALA A 156 15.66 -11.92 -13.61
CA ALA A 156 14.72 -13.01 -13.36
C ALA A 156 14.49 -13.22 -11.87
N ASN A 157 13.23 -13.41 -11.49
CA ASN A 157 12.78 -13.83 -10.17
C ASN A 157 12.19 -15.24 -10.27
N THR A 158 12.90 -16.23 -9.73
CA THR A 158 12.50 -17.64 -9.81
C THR A 158 11.36 -17.97 -8.84
N THR A 159 11.22 -17.22 -7.74
CA THR A 159 10.15 -17.40 -6.76
C THR A 159 8.80 -16.96 -7.31
N TYR A 160 8.74 -15.83 -8.01
CA TYR A 160 7.49 -15.31 -8.59
C TYR A 160 7.31 -15.67 -10.08
N GLY A 161 8.28 -16.38 -10.66
CA GLY A 161 8.20 -16.90 -12.01
C GLY A 161 8.16 -15.83 -13.09
N PHE A 162 8.87 -14.71 -12.93
CA PHE A 162 8.89 -13.61 -13.89
C PHE A 162 10.31 -13.22 -14.29
N SER A 163 10.52 -13.01 -15.59
CA SER A 163 11.79 -12.48 -16.10
C SER A 163 11.63 -11.55 -17.28
N ILE A 164 12.65 -10.71 -17.45
CA ILE A 164 12.83 -9.79 -18.56
C ILE A 164 14.22 -10.06 -19.16
N VAL A 165 14.30 -10.21 -20.46
CA VAL A 165 15.56 -10.40 -21.16
C VAL A 165 15.64 -9.56 -22.43
N THR A 166 16.77 -8.92 -22.67
CA THR A 166 17.09 -8.28 -23.95
C THR A 166 18.15 -9.09 -24.68
N TYR A 167 18.06 -9.14 -25.99
CA TYR A 167 19.02 -9.80 -26.89
C TYR A 167 19.11 -9.09 -28.23
N THR A 168 20.19 -9.32 -28.98
CA THR A 168 20.32 -8.84 -30.36
C THR A 168 19.85 -9.92 -31.32
N GLY A 169 18.93 -9.57 -32.20
CA GLY A 169 18.42 -10.49 -33.21
C GLY A 169 19.48 -10.95 -34.20
N THR A 170 19.37 -12.19 -34.62
CA THR A 170 20.35 -12.84 -35.54
C THR A 170 19.77 -13.08 -36.95
N GLY A 171 18.47 -12.95 -37.14
CA GLY A 171 17.77 -13.31 -38.38
C GLY A 171 17.74 -14.82 -38.68
N ALA A 172 18.25 -15.66 -37.77
CA ALA A 172 18.35 -17.11 -37.91
C ALA A 172 17.73 -17.81 -36.69
N ASN A 173 17.28 -19.06 -36.85
CA ASN A 173 16.76 -19.84 -35.76
C ASN A 173 17.74 -19.89 -34.58
N GLY A 174 17.24 -19.67 -33.37
CA GLY A 174 18.07 -19.68 -32.16
C GLY A 174 17.25 -19.85 -30.88
N THR A 175 17.97 -19.87 -29.77
CA THR A 175 17.36 -19.96 -28.43
C THR A 175 17.91 -18.89 -27.51
N VAL A 176 17.09 -18.31 -26.67
CA VAL A 176 17.44 -17.26 -25.71
C VAL A 176 17.10 -17.74 -24.30
N ALA A 177 18.02 -17.55 -23.36
CA ALA A 177 17.75 -17.87 -21.96
C ALA A 177 16.77 -16.89 -21.32
N HIS A 178 15.88 -17.39 -20.48
CA HIS A 178 14.94 -16.56 -19.71
C HIS A 178 15.27 -16.47 -18.21
N GLY A 179 16.22 -17.25 -17.71
CA GLY A 179 16.69 -17.20 -16.32
C GLY A 179 15.74 -17.78 -15.27
N LEU A 180 14.59 -18.34 -15.66
CA LEU A 180 13.67 -19.02 -14.76
C LEU A 180 14.01 -20.50 -14.62
N THR A 181 13.48 -21.17 -13.60
CA THR A 181 13.74 -22.59 -13.31
C THR A 181 12.70 -23.55 -13.88
N SER A 182 11.61 -23.02 -14.45
CA SER A 182 10.55 -23.77 -15.11
C SER A 182 10.16 -23.14 -16.44
N ASP A 183 9.55 -23.92 -17.33
CA ASP A 183 9.14 -23.48 -18.65
C ASP A 183 8.11 -22.34 -18.57
N PRO A 184 8.38 -21.19 -19.23
CA PRO A 184 7.43 -20.11 -19.33
C PRO A 184 6.13 -20.56 -20.01
N LYS A 185 5.00 -20.23 -19.38
CA LYS A 185 3.67 -20.45 -19.93
C LYS A 185 3.19 -19.32 -20.82
N TRP A 186 3.84 -18.17 -20.67
CA TRP A 186 3.58 -16.96 -21.43
C TRP A 186 4.90 -16.25 -21.75
N VAL A 187 5.14 -16.00 -23.03
CA VAL A 187 6.30 -15.24 -23.52
C VAL A 187 5.80 -14.14 -24.44
N ILE A 188 6.18 -12.93 -24.18
CA ILE A 188 5.89 -11.76 -25.03
C ILE A 188 7.24 -11.22 -25.55
N VAL A 189 7.37 -11.09 -26.87
CA VAL A 189 8.56 -10.51 -27.52
C VAL A 189 8.19 -9.25 -28.27
N LYS A 190 9.04 -8.21 -28.17
CA LYS A 190 8.92 -6.96 -28.91
C LYS A 190 10.25 -6.55 -29.50
N ASN A 191 10.26 -6.20 -30.79
CA ASN A 191 11.37 -5.49 -31.40
C ASN A 191 11.35 -4.03 -30.93
N THR A 192 12.42 -3.57 -30.29
CA THR A 192 12.53 -2.22 -29.74
C THR A 192 13.22 -1.22 -30.67
N SER A 193 13.88 -1.70 -31.72
CA SER A 193 14.67 -0.87 -32.66
C SER A 193 13.88 -0.45 -33.88
N THR A 194 13.04 -1.32 -34.43
CA THR A 194 12.28 -1.07 -35.67
C THR A 194 10.78 -0.95 -35.35
N GLY A 195 10.15 0.15 -35.83
CA GLY A 195 8.71 0.35 -35.75
C GLY A 195 7.92 -0.50 -36.77
N SER A 196 6.60 -0.44 -36.67
CA SER A 196 5.68 -1.20 -37.51
C SER A 196 5.79 -2.71 -37.39
N LEU A 197 6.38 -3.20 -36.30
CA LEU A 197 6.50 -4.61 -35.95
C LEU A 197 5.62 -4.95 -34.76
N ASP A 198 4.82 -6.01 -34.89
CA ASP A 198 3.89 -6.41 -33.82
C ASP A 198 4.60 -6.99 -32.61
N TRP A 199 3.95 -6.87 -31.47
CA TRP A 199 4.21 -7.70 -30.30
C TRP A 199 3.88 -9.16 -30.64
N ARG A 200 4.76 -10.09 -30.31
CA ARG A 200 4.55 -11.53 -30.52
C ARG A 200 4.41 -12.25 -29.21
N ILE A 201 3.34 -13.05 -29.11
CA ILE A 201 2.95 -13.68 -27.86
C ILE A 201 2.83 -15.18 -28.05
N PHE A 202 3.57 -15.92 -27.24
CA PHE A 202 3.37 -17.35 -26.99
C PHE A 202 2.54 -17.53 -25.73
N HIS A 203 1.59 -18.45 -25.78
CA HIS A 203 0.88 -18.93 -24.59
C HIS A 203 0.75 -20.45 -24.65
N THR A 204 0.95 -21.13 -23.51
CA THR A 204 0.95 -22.60 -23.45
C THR A 204 -0.33 -23.27 -23.92
N ALA A 205 -1.47 -22.57 -23.92
CA ALA A 205 -2.77 -23.08 -24.32
C ALA A 205 -3.17 -22.69 -25.75
N LEU A 206 -2.28 -22.18 -26.59
CA LEU A 206 -2.53 -22.05 -28.03
C LEU A 206 -2.68 -23.42 -28.68
N THR A 207 -3.43 -23.50 -29.77
CA THR A 207 -3.84 -24.77 -30.36
C THR A 207 -2.69 -25.51 -31.08
N GLY A 208 -1.50 -24.92 -31.19
CA GLY A 208 -0.32 -25.53 -31.81
C GLY A 208 0.94 -24.75 -31.58
N SER A 209 2.10 -25.41 -31.69
CA SER A 209 3.43 -24.80 -31.48
C SER A 209 3.81 -23.72 -32.50
N ALA A 210 3.16 -23.74 -33.69
CA ALA A 210 3.30 -22.70 -34.71
C ALA A 210 2.36 -21.51 -34.49
N LYS A 211 1.44 -21.59 -33.52
CA LYS A 211 0.47 -20.53 -33.25
C LYS A 211 1.08 -19.43 -32.46
N VAL A 212 0.70 -18.20 -32.78
CA VAL A 212 1.11 -16.98 -32.07
C VAL A 212 -0.08 -16.05 -31.91
N MET A 213 0.01 -15.18 -30.90
CA MET A 213 -0.89 -14.06 -30.70
C MET A 213 -0.15 -12.73 -30.89
N THR A 214 -0.93 -11.67 -31.02
CA THR A 214 -0.46 -10.28 -31.02
C THR A 214 -1.32 -9.45 -30.08
N PHE A 215 -0.83 -8.29 -29.60
CA PHE A 215 -1.69 -7.33 -28.91
C PHE A 215 -2.57 -6.56 -29.89
N THR A 216 -3.41 -7.29 -30.62
CA THR A 216 -4.41 -6.78 -31.56
C THR A 216 -5.76 -7.43 -31.32
N LEU A 217 -6.74 -7.11 -32.15
CA LEU A 217 -8.06 -7.71 -32.09
C LEU A 217 -8.09 -9.13 -32.70
N ASN A 218 -7.00 -9.61 -33.30
CA ASN A 218 -6.94 -10.90 -33.96
C ASN A 218 -6.97 -12.08 -32.97
N GLY A 219 -7.45 -13.23 -33.43
CA GLY A 219 -7.27 -14.50 -32.75
C GLY A 219 -5.86 -15.08 -32.99
N GLU A 220 -5.63 -16.34 -32.59
CA GLU A 220 -4.36 -17.00 -32.86
C GLU A 220 -4.12 -17.18 -34.35
N GLY A 221 -2.88 -16.98 -34.78
CA GLY A 221 -2.48 -17.15 -36.18
C GLY A 221 -1.27 -18.06 -36.33
N ASP A 222 -1.17 -18.73 -37.50
CA ASP A 222 0.02 -19.52 -37.84
C ASP A 222 1.20 -18.61 -38.15
N ASN A 223 2.29 -18.77 -37.41
CA ASN A 223 3.56 -18.12 -37.69
C ASN A 223 4.73 -18.95 -37.15
N ALA A 224 5.12 -19.95 -37.92
CA ALA A 224 6.19 -20.88 -37.58
C ALA A 224 7.53 -20.19 -37.38
N THR A 225 7.76 -19.01 -37.96
CA THR A 225 9.03 -18.29 -37.91
C THR A 225 9.19 -17.41 -36.70
N THR A 226 8.16 -17.17 -35.89
CA THR A 226 8.26 -16.33 -34.69
C THR A 226 9.02 -17.06 -33.56
N PHE A 227 8.48 -18.20 -33.10
CA PHE A 227 9.06 -19.03 -32.03
C PHE A 227 9.61 -20.35 -32.55
N ASN A 228 9.96 -20.43 -33.85
CA ASN A 228 10.46 -21.61 -34.52
C ASN A 228 9.62 -22.87 -34.26
N SER A 229 8.29 -22.72 -34.18
CA SER A 229 7.32 -23.76 -33.83
C SER A 229 7.73 -24.61 -32.60
N THR A 230 8.42 -24.02 -31.65
CA THR A 230 8.99 -24.71 -30.50
C THR A 230 8.54 -24.05 -29.20
N ALA A 231 7.90 -24.82 -28.31
CA ALA A 231 7.52 -24.34 -26.98
C ALA A 231 8.76 -24.03 -26.12
N PRO A 232 8.68 -23.08 -25.18
CA PRO A 232 9.73 -22.83 -24.21
C PRO A 232 10.07 -24.08 -23.38
N THR A 233 11.32 -24.18 -22.98
CA THR A 233 11.81 -25.17 -22.01
C THR A 233 12.03 -24.54 -20.66
N SER A 234 12.55 -25.27 -19.68
CA SER A 234 12.91 -24.73 -18.36
C SER A 234 14.10 -23.76 -18.37
N THR A 235 14.79 -23.61 -19.49
CA THR A 235 16.01 -22.77 -19.58
C THR A 235 15.98 -21.74 -20.69
N VAL A 236 15.27 -22.01 -21.80
CA VAL A 236 15.26 -21.16 -23.00
C VAL A 236 13.89 -21.10 -23.64
N PHE A 237 13.62 -20.02 -24.36
CA PHE A 237 12.62 -19.97 -25.42
C PHE A 237 13.27 -19.90 -26.79
N SER A 238 12.59 -20.40 -27.82
CA SER A 238 13.08 -20.41 -29.19
C SER A 238 12.63 -19.16 -29.94
N VAL A 239 13.47 -18.69 -30.86
CA VAL A 239 13.14 -17.66 -31.85
C VAL A 239 13.48 -18.16 -33.25
N GLY A 240 12.67 -17.79 -34.22
CA GLY A 240 12.87 -18.14 -35.62
C GLY A 240 13.47 -16.99 -36.43
N THR A 241 13.03 -16.86 -37.68
CA THR A 241 13.55 -15.87 -38.64
C THR A 241 12.65 -14.64 -38.78
N SER A 242 11.60 -14.52 -37.96
CA SER A 242 10.66 -13.40 -38.02
C SER A 242 11.30 -12.09 -37.54
N ASP A 243 11.14 -11.01 -38.30
CA ASP A 243 11.59 -9.66 -37.91
C ASP A 243 10.93 -9.17 -36.60
N ASN A 244 9.73 -9.66 -36.29
CA ASN A 244 9.03 -9.29 -35.06
C ASN A 244 9.73 -9.84 -33.79
N SER A 245 10.45 -10.94 -33.89
CA SER A 245 11.05 -11.64 -32.74
C SER A 245 12.58 -11.81 -32.85
N ASN A 246 13.19 -11.65 -34.04
CA ASN A 246 14.61 -11.95 -34.21
C ASN A 246 15.25 -11.26 -35.42
N LYS A 247 14.85 -10.03 -35.76
CA LYS A 247 15.44 -9.27 -36.87
C LYS A 247 16.91 -9.05 -36.66
N LEU A 248 17.72 -9.31 -37.70
CA LEU A 248 19.17 -9.18 -37.68
C LEU A 248 19.63 -7.80 -37.19
N ASN A 249 20.49 -7.78 -36.17
CA ASN A 249 21.07 -6.59 -35.52
C ASN A 249 20.10 -5.68 -34.77
N ASP A 250 18.81 -5.98 -34.71
CA ASP A 250 17.86 -5.22 -33.91
C ASP A 250 17.87 -5.68 -32.43
N THR A 251 17.58 -4.78 -31.53
CA THR A 251 17.40 -5.12 -30.11
C THR A 251 15.99 -5.62 -29.87
N MET A 252 15.89 -6.77 -29.21
CA MET A 252 14.66 -7.40 -28.78
C MET A 252 14.53 -7.35 -27.27
N VAL A 253 13.29 -7.27 -26.76
CA VAL A 253 12.97 -7.53 -25.38
C VAL A 253 11.96 -8.67 -25.29
N ALA A 254 12.16 -9.58 -24.36
CA ALA A 254 11.19 -10.63 -24.02
C ALA A 254 10.79 -10.55 -22.55
N TYR A 255 9.51 -10.72 -22.28
CA TYR A 255 8.91 -10.85 -20.95
C TYR A 255 8.38 -12.27 -20.82
N CYS A 256 8.84 -12.99 -19.80
CA CYS A 256 8.53 -14.40 -19.62
C CYS A 256 7.88 -14.65 -18.27
N TRP A 257 6.79 -15.42 -18.25
CA TRP A 257 6.11 -15.85 -17.01
C TRP A 257 5.99 -17.36 -16.98
N SER A 258 6.51 -17.95 -15.90
CA SER A 258 6.28 -19.35 -15.53
C SER A 258 5.13 -19.42 -14.52
N GLU A 259 4.40 -20.55 -14.52
CA GLU A 259 3.35 -20.78 -13.54
C GLU A 259 3.95 -21.09 -12.17
N VAL A 260 3.44 -20.42 -11.14
CA VAL A 260 3.81 -20.64 -9.74
C VAL A 260 2.57 -21.06 -8.96
N SER A 261 2.62 -22.25 -8.37
CA SER A 261 1.50 -22.83 -7.63
C SER A 261 1.02 -21.90 -6.52
N GLY A 262 -0.29 -21.66 -6.47
CA GLY A 262 -0.92 -20.78 -5.49
C GLY A 262 -0.67 -19.28 -5.70
N TYR A 263 0.02 -18.88 -6.77
CA TYR A 263 0.32 -17.47 -7.09
C TYR A 263 -0.09 -17.06 -8.51
N SER A 264 0.24 -17.85 -9.54
CA SER A 264 -0.10 -17.55 -10.92
C SER A 264 -0.67 -18.75 -11.65
N LYS A 265 -1.55 -18.52 -12.62
CA LYS A 265 -2.19 -19.56 -13.45
C LYS A 265 -2.35 -19.10 -14.88
N PHE A 266 -2.01 -19.99 -15.81
CA PHE A 266 -2.16 -19.79 -17.25
C PHE A 266 -2.96 -20.95 -17.82
N GLY A 267 -4.00 -20.66 -18.59
CA GLY A 267 -4.86 -21.72 -19.12
C GLY A 267 -5.80 -21.25 -20.19
N SER A 268 -6.77 -22.09 -20.51
CA SER A 268 -7.84 -21.81 -21.46
C SER A 268 -9.18 -22.30 -20.94
N TYR A 269 -10.25 -21.77 -21.51
CA TYR A 269 -11.61 -22.26 -21.32
C TYR A 269 -12.45 -22.05 -22.59
N THR A 270 -13.57 -22.74 -22.67
CA THR A 270 -14.56 -22.56 -23.72
C THR A 270 -15.74 -21.74 -23.16
N GLY A 271 -16.12 -20.69 -23.87
CA GLY A 271 -17.29 -19.89 -23.55
C GLY A 271 -18.60 -20.64 -23.76
N ASN A 272 -19.60 -20.37 -22.95
CA ASN A 272 -20.93 -20.98 -23.04
C ASN A 272 -22.03 -20.02 -23.54
N GLY A 273 -21.68 -18.74 -23.79
CA GLY A 273 -22.62 -17.72 -24.26
C GLY A 273 -23.73 -17.35 -23.28
N SER A 274 -23.58 -17.67 -21.99
CA SER A 274 -24.57 -17.45 -20.94
C SER A 274 -24.11 -16.36 -19.95
N SER A 275 -25.05 -15.65 -19.34
CA SER A 275 -24.80 -14.76 -18.24
C SER A 275 -24.33 -15.48 -16.96
N THR A 276 -24.55 -16.80 -16.89
CA THR A 276 -23.93 -17.70 -15.92
C THR A 276 -22.92 -18.55 -16.66
N GLY A 277 -21.71 -18.03 -16.78
CA GLY A 277 -20.66 -18.65 -17.56
C GLY A 277 -19.91 -19.75 -16.83
N PRO A 278 -18.89 -20.35 -17.48
CA PRO A 278 -18.05 -21.35 -16.84
C PRO A 278 -17.29 -20.77 -15.63
N THR A 279 -17.09 -21.63 -14.63
CA THR A 279 -16.21 -21.32 -13.48
C THR A 279 -14.83 -21.88 -13.77
N ILE A 280 -13.81 -21.05 -13.66
CA ILE A 280 -12.41 -21.39 -13.87
C ILE A 280 -11.68 -21.43 -12.53
N THR A 281 -11.16 -22.61 -12.16
CA THR A 281 -10.40 -22.80 -10.92
C THR A 281 -8.93 -22.51 -11.16
N THR A 282 -8.40 -21.53 -10.45
CA THR A 282 -6.96 -21.18 -10.44
C THR A 282 -6.23 -21.77 -9.24
N GLY A 283 -6.97 -22.13 -8.17
CA GLY A 283 -6.42 -22.59 -6.90
C GLY A 283 -6.15 -21.46 -5.90
N PHE A 284 -6.53 -20.22 -6.25
CA PHE A 284 -6.37 -19.02 -5.40
C PHE A 284 -7.40 -17.96 -5.77
N ASP A 285 -7.64 -17.02 -4.86
CA ASP A 285 -8.39 -15.79 -5.11
C ASP A 285 -7.63 -14.91 -6.10
N VAL A 286 -8.26 -14.58 -7.23
CA VAL A 286 -7.62 -13.84 -8.33
C VAL A 286 -7.68 -12.33 -8.07
N GLY A 287 -6.51 -11.67 -8.11
CA GLY A 287 -6.38 -10.22 -7.98
C GLY A 287 -6.19 -9.48 -9.30
N TRP A 288 -5.62 -10.16 -10.29
CA TRP A 288 -5.40 -9.63 -11.63
C TRP A 288 -5.66 -10.72 -12.67
N LEU A 289 -6.36 -10.36 -13.74
CA LEU A 289 -6.80 -11.29 -14.76
C LEU A 289 -6.72 -10.64 -16.14
N MET A 290 -6.10 -11.32 -17.11
CA MET A 290 -6.17 -10.99 -18.52
C MET A 290 -6.81 -12.13 -19.28
N ILE A 291 -7.75 -11.81 -20.18
CA ILE A 291 -8.48 -12.78 -21.01
C ILE A 291 -8.37 -12.38 -22.47
N LYS A 292 -8.23 -13.37 -23.35
CA LYS A 292 -8.27 -13.16 -24.81
C LYS A 292 -8.94 -14.32 -25.53
N LYS A 293 -9.87 -14.01 -26.43
CA LYS A 293 -10.41 -14.98 -27.41
C LYS A 293 -9.33 -15.33 -28.43
N ILE A 294 -9.12 -16.62 -28.68
CA ILE A 294 -8.14 -17.12 -29.63
C ILE A 294 -8.79 -17.75 -30.87
N SER A 295 -10.01 -18.32 -30.76
CA SER A 295 -10.70 -19.02 -31.86
C SER A 295 -11.13 -18.11 -33.02
N ALA A 296 -11.26 -16.80 -32.79
CA ALA A 296 -11.61 -15.81 -33.81
C ALA A 296 -11.11 -14.43 -33.47
N GLY A 297 -11.01 -13.53 -34.45
CA GLY A 297 -10.70 -12.13 -34.26
C GLY A 297 -11.89 -11.28 -33.80
N GLY A 298 -11.68 -9.95 -33.74
CA GLY A 298 -12.70 -8.95 -33.44
C GLY A 298 -12.94 -8.67 -31.96
N THR A 299 -12.08 -9.14 -31.05
CA THR A 299 -12.17 -8.86 -29.62
C THR A 299 -10.84 -8.39 -29.04
N SER A 300 -10.91 -7.50 -28.05
CA SER A 300 -9.74 -6.96 -27.36
C SER A 300 -9.18 -7.91 -26.30
N TRP A 301 -7.97 -7.62 -25.81
CA TRP A 301 -7.41 -8.21 -24.61
C TRP A 301 -8.04 -7.55 -23.38
N VAL A 302 -8.87 -8.28 -22.66
CA VAL A 302 -9.61 -7.79 -21.50
C VAL A 302 -8.74 -7.92 -20.26
N VAL A 303 -8.49 -6.82 -19.56
CA VAL A 303 -7.72 -6.76 -18.32
C VAL A 303 -8.60 -6.29 -17.17
N LEU A 304 -8.67 -7.08 -16.12
CA LEU A 304 -9.45 -6.86 -14.91
C LEU A 304 -8.54 -6.96 -13.68
N ASP A 305 -8.76 -6.13 -12.68
CA ASP A 305 -8.04 -6.26 -11.42
C ASP A 305 -8.87 -5.74 -10.23
N ARG A 306 -8.62 -6.33 -9.05
CA ARG A 306 -9.31 -5.99 -7.82
C ARG A 306 -8.78 -4.71 -7.14
N ALA A 307 -7.82 -4.05 -7.73
CA ALA A 307 -7.40 -2.72 -7.30
C ALA A 307 -8.34 -1.64 -7.79
N ARG A 308 -9.00 -1.87 -8.92
CA ARG A 308 -10.01 -0.99 -9.51
C ARG A 308 -11.42 -1.42 -9.11
N ASP A 309 -11.63 -2.74 -9.00
CA ASP A 309 -12.89 -3.36 -8.58
C ASP A 309 -12.65 -4.15 -7.28
N PRO A 310 -12.69 -3.53 -6.09
CA PRO A 310 -12.32 -4.19 -4.83
C PRO A 310 -13.32 -5.27 -4.38
N GLY A 311 -14.52 -5.29 -4.92
CA GLY A 311 -15.54 -6.32 -4.69
C GLY A 311 -15.26 -7.67 -5.33
N THR A 312 -16.26 -8.50 -5.42
CA THR A 312 -16.20 -9.81 -6.12
C THR A 312 -16.46 -9.70 -7.61
N GLU A 313 -16.93 -8.57 -8.11
CA GLU A 313 -17.25 -8.38 -9.53
C GLU A 313 -16.10 -7.69 -10.26
N GLY A 314 -15.64 -8.24 -11.37
CA GLY A 314 -14.73 -7.57 -12.30
C GLY A 314 -15.57 -6.78 -13.31
N ARG A 315 -15.81 -5.50 -13.03
CA ARG A 315 -16.73 -4.63 -13.78
C ARG A 315 -16.05 -3.60 -14.65
N THR A 316 -14.81 -3.21 -14.35
CA THR A 316 -14.12 -2.12 -15.05
C THR A 316 -13.00 -2.64 -15.96
N PRO A 317 -13.32 -3.31 -17.08
CA PRO A 317 -12.30 -3.80 -18.00
C PRO A 317 -11.50 -2.64 -18.62
N LEU A 318 -10.20 -2.86 -18.75
CA LEU A 318 -9.32 -2.14 -19.65
C LEU A 318 -8.89 -3.07 -20.77
N PHE A 319 -8.53 -2.51 -21.91
CA PHE A 319 -8.27 -3.29 -23.12
C PHE A 319 -6.80 -3.14 -23.52
N GLY A 320 -5.99 -4.17 -23.27
CA GLY A 320 -4.53 -4.15 -23.50
C GLY A 320 -4.10 -3.85 -24.94
N SER A 321 -5.01 -4.00 -25.89
CA SER A 321 -4.83 -3.72 -27.33
C SER A 321 -5.43 -2.38 -27.79
N GLU A 322 -5.94 -1.54 -26.88
CA GLU A 322 -6.65 -0.32 -27.25
C GLU A 322 -6.26 0.86 -26.34
N SER A 323 -6.47 2.07 -26.80
CA SER A 323 -6.30 3.28 -25.99
C SER A 323 -7.54 3.70 -25.19
N SER A 324 -8.62 2.92 -25.27
CA SER A 324 -9.92 3.20 -24.62
C SER A 324 -9.76 3.36 -23.10
N VAL A 325 -10.64 4.17 -22.52
CA VAL A 325 -10.81 4.26 -21.06
C VAL A 325 -11.56 3.04 -20.54
N GLU A 326 -11.56 2.89 -19.21
CA GLU A 326 -12.38 1.84 -18.59
C GLU A 326 -13.89 2.11 -18.79
N VAL A 327 -14.64 1.01 -18.87
CA VAL A 327 -16.09 1.04 -18.99
C VAL A 327 -16.70 0.20 -17.86
N ASP A 328 -17.87 0.62 -17.35
CA ASP A 328 -18.61 -0.21 -16.38
C ASP A 328 -19.36 -1.32 -17.13
N SER A 329 -18.83 -2.51 -17.09
CA SER A 329 -19.41 -3.69 -17.72
C SER A 329 -19.03 -4.96 -16.96
N PRO A 330 -19.95 -5.64 -16.30
CA PRO A 330 -19.66 -6.90 -15.61
C PRO A 330 -19.06 -7.92 -16.59
N ASN A 331 -17.93 -8.51 -16.25
CA ASN A 331 -17.28 -9.54 -17.07
C ASN A 331 -17.09 -10.85 -16.31
N VAL A 332 -16.64 -10.77 -15.06
CA VAL A 332 -16.38 -11.93 -14.23
C VAL A 332 -16.87 -11.70 -12.80
N THR A 333 -17.13 -12.80 -12.07
CA THR A 333 -17.22 -12.82 -10.62
C THR A 333 -15.98 -13.52 -10.07
N PHE A 334 -15.18 -12.84 -9.29
CA PHE A 334 -14.02 -13.43 -8.61
C PHE A 334 -14.50 -14.30 -7.44
N THR A 335 -13.90 -15.49 -7.31
CA THR A 335 -14.19 -16.45 -6.23
C THR A 335 -12.95 -16.68 -5.39
N SER A 336 -13.09 -17.33 -4.23
CA SER A 336 -11.95 -17.66 -3.37
C SER A 336 -10.92 -18.59 -4.03
N THR A 337 -11.28 -19.29 -5.11
CA THR A 337 -10.44 -20.27 -5.80
C THR A 337 -10.26 -20.02 -7.30
N GLY A 338 -10.76 -18.88 -7.82
CA GLY A 338 -10.67 -18.56 -9.23
C GLY A 338 -11.61 -17.46 -9.68
N PHE A 339 -12.28 -17.64 -10.80
CA PHE A 339 -13.27 -16.70 -11.33
C PHE A 339 -14.36 -17.42 -12.13
N GLN A 340 -15.54 -16.80 -12.21
CA GLN A 340 -16.65 -17.22 -13.02
C GLN A 340 -16.99 -16.15 -14.06
N LEU A 341 -17.28 -16.51 -15.30
CA LEU A 341 -17.76 -15.57 -16.31
C LEU A 341 -19.19 -15.13 -15.95
N ALA A 342 -19.41 -13.82 -15.88
CA ALA A 342 -20.66 -13.22 -15.39
C ALA A 342 -21.52 -12.63 -16.51
N THR A 343 -21.15 -12.84 -17.79
CA THR A 343 -21.81 -12.22 -18.95
C THR A 343 -21.68 -13.10 -20.17
N ALA A 344 -22.56 -12.92 -21.14
CA ALA A 344 -22.48 -13.51 -22.49
C ALA A 344 -21.59 -12.67 -23.45
N SER A 345 -20.71 -11.84 -22.94
CA SER A 345 -19.82 -10.96 -23.72
C SER A 345 -19.04 -11.75 -24.79
N THR A 346 -19.01 -11.25 -26.00
CA THR A 346 -18.20 -11.83 -27.09
C THR A 346 -16.69 -11.76 -26.80
N ALA A 347 -16.27 -10.86 -25.96
CA ALA A 347 -14.86 -10.67 -25.60
C ALA A 347 -14.37 -11.66 -24.53
N THR A 348 -15.28 -12.23 -23.73
CA THR A 348 -14.90 -13.11 -22.60
C THR A 348 -15.67 -14.42 -22.54
N ASN A 349 -16.86 -14.55 -23.15
CA ASN A 349 -17.73 -15.74 -22.98
C ASN A 349 -18.63 -16.04 -24.15
N SER A 350 -18.25 -15.77 -25.41
CA SER A 350 -19.06 -16.19 -26.57
C SER A 350 -19.16 -17.71 -26.68
N LEU A 351 -20.31 -18.18 -27.13
CA LEU A 351 -20.65 -19.60 -27.22
C LEU A 351 -19.66 -20.37 -28.12
N ASN A 352 -19.10 -21.45 -27.59
CA ASN A 352 -18.16 -22.37 -28.27
C ASN A 352 -16.81 -21.72 -28.65
N ASP A 353 -16.55 -20.48 -28.32
CA ASP A 353 -15.26 -19.86 -28.55
C ASP A 353 -14.24 -20.25 -27.44
N THR A 354 -12.99 -20.39 -27.88
CA THR A 354 -11.86 -20.65 -26.92
C THR A 354 -11.19 -19.38 -26.52
N PHE A 355 -10.93 -19.26 -25.21
CA PHE A 355 -10.25 -18.14 -24.56
C PHE A 355 -9.02 -18.63 -23.83
N ILE A 356 -7.95 -17.86 -23.86
CA ILE A 356 -6.79 -18.01 -22.97
C ILE A 356 -6.85 -16.98 -21.86
N TYR A 357 -6.22 -17.31 -20.73
CA TYR A 357 -6.12 -16.39 -19.61
C TYR A 357 -4.76 -16.45 -18.91
N MET A 358 -4.42 -15.34 -18.27
CA MET A 358 -3.31 -15.13 -17.37
C MET A 358 -3.89 -14.56 -16.06
N ALA A 359 -3.68 -15.25 -14.94
CA ALA A 359 -4.23 -14.87 -13.64
C ALA A 359 -3.15 -14.82 -12.57
N PHE A 360 -3.18 -13.78 -11.73
CA PHE A 360 -2.35 -13.66 -10.53
C PHE A 360 -3.21 -13.54 -9.29
N LYS A 361 -2.67 -14.07 -8.19
CA LYS A 361 -3.30 -14.07 -6.87
C LYS A 361 -3.58 -12.65 -6.38
N ASN A 362 -4.71 -12.50 -5.73
CA ASN A 362 -5.03 -11.31 -4.97
C ASN A 362 -4.16 -11.22 -3.73
N THR A 363 -3.18 -10.33 -3.75
CA THR A 363 -2.30 -10.09 -2.61
C THR A 363 -2.88 -9.08 -1.62
N ARG A 364 -3.90 -8.32 -2.01
CA ARG A 364 -4.51 -7.27 -1.18
C ARG A 364 -5.39 -7.79 -0.07
N THR A 365 -6.19 -8.84 -0.32
CA THR A 365 -7.04 -9.47 0.71
C THR A 365 -6.25 -10.27 1.74
N ASN A 366 -4.98 -10.54 1.49
CA ASN A 366 -4.17 -11.35 2.40
C ASN A 366 -3.74 -10.61 3.66
N ALA A 367 -3.65 -9.27 3.63
CA ALA A 367 -3.14 -8.50 4.76
C ALA A 367 -4.16 -8.38 5.91
N PHE A 368 -5.47 -8.31 5.61
CA PHE A 368 -6.49 -7.94 6.61
C PHE A 368 -7.26 -9.11 7.22
N PHE A 369 -7.34 -10.27 6.55
CA PHE A 369 -8.31 -11.30 6.90
C PHE A 369 -7.74 -12.70 6.94
N ARG A 370 -6.45 -12.87 6.60
CA ARG A 370 -5.82 -14.19 6.62
C ARG A 370 -5.26 -14.52 7.98
N ASP A 371 -5.72 -15.63 8.51
CA ASP A 371 -4.99 -16.37 9.51
C ASP A 371 -3.62 -16.77 8.95
N GLN A 372 -2.56 -16.18 9.47
CA GLN A 372 -1.18 -16.47 9.10
C GLN A 372 -0.64 -17.73 9.79
N SER A 373 -1.40 -18.33 10.72
CA SER A 373 -1.02 -19.55 11.44
C SER A 373 -0.96 -20.80 10.56
N GLY A 374 -1.48 -20.74 9.35
CA GLY A 374 -1.61 -21.90 8.45
C GLY A 374 -2.83 -22.78 8.72
N ASN A 375 -3.65 -22.47 9.73
CA ASN A 375 -4.83 -23.26 10.10
C ASN A 375 -6.08 -22.94 9.26
N GLY A 376 -6.01 -21.91 8.39
CA GLY A 376 -7.09 -21.54 7.48
C GLY A 376 -8.30 -20.87 8.12
N ASN A 377 -8.18 -20.38 9.36
CA ASN A 377 -9.24 -19.66 10.09
C ASN A 377 -9.39 -18.21 9.62
N HIS A 378 -9.58 -18.02 8.32
CA HIS A 378 -9.71 -16.69 7.73
C HIS A 378 -11.01 -16.02 8.15
N PHE A 379 -10.94 -14.73 8.47
CA PHE A 379 -12.14 -13.93 8.67
C PHE A 379 -12.79 -13.60 7.32
N SER A 380 -14.12 -13.59 7.30
CA SER A 380 -14.91 -13.07 6.15
C SER A 380 -15.33 -11.65 6.49
N PRO A 381 -14.71 -10.60 5.91
CA PRO A 381 -15.10 -9.23 6.22
C PRO A 381 -16.45 -8.89 5.61
N THR A 382 -17.19 -8.03 6.31
CA THR A 382 -18.40 -7.41 5.78
C THR A 382 -18.22 -5.91 5.87
N GLY A 383 -18.27 -5.20 4.74
CA GLY A 383 -18.17 -3.75 4.68
C GLY A 383 -16.78 -3.16 4.91
N LEU A 384 -15.71 -3.96 4.94
CA LEU A 384 -14.34 -3.47 5.00
C LEU A 384 -13.76 -3.30 3.59
N GLU A 385 -13.20 -2.12 3.33
CA GLU A 385 -12.53 -1.76 2.08
C GLU A 385 -11.03 -1.55 2.31
N TYR A 386 -10.24 -1.46 1.23
CA TYR A 386 -8.80 -1.21 1.34
C TYR A 386 -8.49 0.18 1.94
N THR A 387 -9.43 1.11 1.87
CA THR A 387 -9.35 2.45 2.49
C THR A 387 -9.44 2.40 4.01
N ASP A 388 -9.94 1.29 4.57
CA ASP A 388 -9.95 1.06 6.03
C ASP A 388 -8.57 0.62 6.55
N SER A 389 -7.64 0.33 5.63
CA SER A 389 -6.25 0.02 5.97
C SER A 389 -5.50 1.27 6.36
N LYS A 390 -4.99 1.28 7.55
CA LYS A 390 -4.09 2.31 8.08
C LYS A 390 -2.72 1.70 8.40
N PRO A 391 -1.64 2.50 8.52
CA PRO A 391 -0.30 2.00 8.79
C PRO A 391 -0.07 1.55 10.24
N ASP A 392 -1.11 1.11 10.93
CA ASP A 392 -0.98 0.45 12.24
C ASP A 392 -0.39 -0.95 12.05
N LEU A 393 0.63 -1.25 12.82
CA LEU A 393 1.30 -2.55 12.86
C LEU A 393 1.16 -3.12 14.27
N PRO A 394 1.29 -4.45 14.46
CA PRO A 394 1.33 -5.03 15.80
C PRO A 394 2.43 -4.44 16.70
N THR A 395 3.49 -3.92 16.10
CA THR A 395 4.65 -3.31 16.78
C THR A 395 4.58 -1.79 16.86
N ASN A 396 3.69 -1.13 16.12
CA ASN A 396 3.50 0.32 16.18
C ASN A 396 2.04 0.68 15.94
N ASN A 397 1.31 1.00 17.01
CA ASN A 397 -0.09 1.41 17.00
C ASN A 397 -0.18 2.92 17.22
N PHE A 398 -0.95 3.60 16.39
CA PHE A 398 -1.23 5.02 16.53
C PHE A 398 -2.46 5.26 17.42
N CYS A 399 -2.49 6.44 18.04
CA CYS A 399 -3.68 6.90 18.75
C CYS A 399 -4.89 6.95 17.81
N VAL A 400 -6.05 6.61 18.32
CA VAL A 400 -7.37 6.76 17.67
C VAL A 400 -8.35 7.35 18.67
N VAL A 401 -9.55 7.73 18.24
CA VAL A 401 -10.60 8.13 19.16
C VAL A 401 -11.08 6.91 19.95
N ASN A 402 -11.21 7.06 21.25
CA ASN A 402 -11.58 5.98 22.15
C ASN A 402 -13.07 5.63 22.01
N SER A 403 -13.38 4.51 21.37
CA SER A 403 -14.73 4.00 21.20
C SER A 403 -15.38 3.47 22.48
N LEU A 404 -14.61 3.31 23.57
CA LEU A 404 -15.10 2.96 24.90
C LEU A 404 -15.48 4.18 25.74
N SER A 405 -15.20 5.41 25.27
CA SER A 405 -15.81 6.63 25.82
C SER A 405 -17.31 6.60 25.62
N ASP A 406 -18.05 7.41 26.36
CA ASP A 406 -19.48 7.59 26.04
C ASP A 406 -19.60 8.31 24.69
N VAL A 407 -19.84 7.53 23.66
CA VAL A 407 -19.98 7.97 22.26
C VAL A 407 -21.43 7.80 21.75
N SER A 408 -22.42 7.79 22.65
CA SER A 408 -23.84 7.60 22.29
C SER A 408 -24.31 8.60 21.22
N ASP A 409 -23.75 9.80 21.23
CA ASP A 409 -24.09 10.92 20.35
C ASP A 409 -23.08 11.11 19.19
N ILE A 410 -22.10 10.22 19.05
CA ILE A 410 -21.06 10.25 18.01
C ILE A 410 -20.94 8.90 17.32
N ALA A 411 -21.05 8.89 15.99
CA ALA A 411 -20.66 7.74 15.18
C ALA A 411 -19.17 7.85 14.81
N LEU A 412 -18.43 6.79 15.08
CA LEU A 412 -17.01 6.66 14.69
C LEU A 412 -16.89 5.85 13.40
N SER A 413 -16.03 6.29 12.50
CA SER A 413 -15.71 5.62 11.23
C SER A 413 -14.24 5.76 10.86
N ASN A 414 -13.82 5.16 9.75
CA ASN A 414 -12.43 5.24 9.24
C ASN A 414 -11.38 4.82 10.28
N GLY A 415 -11.60 3.69 10.97
CA GLY A 415 -10.67 3.23 12.01
C GLY A 415 -10.69 4.12 13.26
N ASN A 416 -11.85 4.66 13.61
CA ASN A 416 -12.04 5.63 14.71
C ASN A 416 -11.26 6.94 14.54
N LEU A 417 -11.02 7.36 13.30
CA LEU A 417 -10.39 8.64 12.99
C LEU A 417 -11.38 9.72 12.54
N THR A 418 -12.61 9.35 12.22
CA THR A 418 -13.67 10.30 11.84
C THR A 418 -14.83 10.24 12.82
N LEU A 419 -15.17 11.40 13.36
CA LEU A 419 -16.33 11.61 14.24
C LEU A 419 -17.44 12.25 13.43
N THR A 420 -18.63 11.65 13.46
CA THR A 420 -19.86 12.23 12.92
C THR A 420 -20.85 12.38 14.08
N SER A 421 -21.31 13.60 14.36
CA SER A 421 -22.32 13.80 15.39
C SER A 421 -23.68 13.32 14.90
N THR A 422 -24.40 12.63 15.78
CA THR A 422 -25.77 12.14 15.54
C THR A 422 -26.84 13.02 16.20
N THR A 423 -26.43 13.99 17.02
CA THR A 423 -27.28 14.89 17.79
C THR A 423 -26.74 16.32 17.79
N ASP A 424 -27.54 17.28 18.26
CA ASP A 424 -27.15 18.69 18.43
C ASP A 424 -26.71 19.00 19.88
N SER A 425 -25.96 18.08 20.52
CA SER A 425 -25.65 18.11 21.96
C SER A 425 -24.20 18.47 22.30
N TRP A 426 -23.35 18.76 21.32
CA TRP A 426 -21.92 19.06 21.52
C TRP A 426 -21.13 17.97 22.28
N PRO A 427 -21.24 16.71 21.88
CA PRO A 427 -20.60 15.63 22.59
C PRO A 427 -19.07 15.73 22.57
N THR A 428 -18.47 15.27 23.66
CA THR A 428 -17.01 15.30 23.91
C THR A 428 -16.45 13.89 23.94
N VAL A 429 -15.28 13.68 23.32
CA VAL A 429 -14.57 12.38 23.31
C VAL A 429 -13.06 12.58 23.45
N ARG A 430 -12.35 11.50 23.85
CA ARG A 430 -10.89 11.46 24.00
C ARG A 430 -10.23 10.48 23.04
N GLY A 431 -8.93 10.67 22.83
CA GLY A 431 -8.07 9.68 22.21
C GLY A 431 -7.78 8.49 23.13
N THR A 432 -7.23 7.42 22.54
CA THR A 432 -6.87 6.18 23.27
C THR A 432 -5.57 6.25 24.03
N MET A 433 -4.70 7.22 23.76
CA MET A 433 -3.39 7.35 24.37
C MET A 433 -3.30 8.64 25.19
N GLY A 434 -2.85 8.52 26.45
CA GLY A 434 -2.49 9.63 27.33
C GLY A 434 -0.99 9.72 27.47
N VAL A 435 -0.47 10.94 27.65
CA VAL A 435 0.96 11.23 27.79
C VAL A 435 1.21 12.18 28.95
N SER A 436 2.26 11.93 29.73
CA SER A 436 2.69 12.75 30.85
C SER A 436 4.08 13.40 30.65
N SER A 437 4.68 13.17 29.49
CA SER A 437 5.98 13.74 29.08
C SER A 437 6.10 13.82 27.57
N GLY A 438 7.10 14.53 27.05
CA GLY A 438 7.42 14.62 25.63
C GLY A 438 6.65 15.69 24.87
N LYS A 439 6.92 15.74 23.56
CA LYS A 439 6.33 16.70 22.62
C LYS A 439 5.54 15.94 21.55
N TRP A 440 4.26 16.29 21.39
CA TRP A 440 3.33 15.52 20.58
C TRP A 440 2.62 16.39 19.56
N TYR A 441 2.31 15.78 18.41
CA TYR A 441 1.70 16.46 17.27
C TYR A 441 0.61 15.58 16.61
N TYR A 442 -0.48 16.22 16.23
CA TYR A 442 -1.49 15.63 15.34
C TYR A 442 -2.20 16.70 14.51
N GLU A 443 -2.95 16.27 13.51
CA GLU A 443 -3.66 17.14 12.58
C GLU A 443 -5.16 16.84 12.59
N VAL A 444 -5.98 17.86 12.30
CA VAL A 444 -7.44 17.74 12.27
C VAL A 444 -8.02 18.53 11.11
N ILE A 445 -9.05 17.98 10.45
CA ILE A 445 -9.88 18.69 9.48
C ILE A 445 -11.37 18.54 9.84
N SER A 446 -12.15 19.59 9.67
CA SER A 446 -13.60 19.54 9.83
C SER A 446 -14.30 19.85 8.52
N THR A 447 -15.41 19.19 8.25
CA THR A 447 -16.32 19.54 7.15
C THR A 447 -17.41 20.53 7.58
N ASP A 448 -17.52 20.84 8.88
CA ASP A 448 -18.45 21.82 9.41
C ASP A 448 -17.80 23.17 9.69
N THR A 449 -18.59 24.24 9.57
CA THR A 449 -18.14 25.62 9.73
C THR A 449 -18.12 26.11 11.17
N THR A 450 -18.91 25.53 12.07
CA THR A 450 -19.26 26.22 13.32
C THR A 450 -19.33 25.36 14.58
N ARG A 451 -19.13 24.04 14.54
CA ARG A 451 -19.56 23.18 15.66
C ARG A 451 -18.60 22.03 15.97
N TRP A 452 -17.33 22.33 16.09
CA TRP A 452 -16.30 21.34 16.40
C TRP A 452 -15.18 21.93 17.29
N GLY A 453 -14.41 21.07 17.90
CA GLY A 453 -13.20 21.47 18.65
C GLY A 453 -12.17 20.34 18.71
N ALA A 454 -10.88 20.73 18.86
CA ALA A 454 -9.77 19.83 18.99
C ALA A 454 -8.68 20.41 19.91
N GLY A 455 -8.01 19.55 20.67
CA GLY A 455 -6.93 19.91 21.60
C GLY A 455 -6.59 18.79 22.54
N TRP A 456 -6.36 19.09 23.80
CA TRP A 456 -5.92 18.13 24.80
C TRP A 456 -6.73 18.31 26.11
N ALA A 457 -6.92 17.22 26.83
CA ALA A 457 -7.63 17.22 28.11
C ALA A 457 -6.99 16.25 29.11
N THR A 458 -7.19 16.51 30.40
CA THR A 458 -6.77 15.61 31.47
C THR A 458 -7.62 14.34 31.53
N GLY A 459 -7.22 13.38 32.36
CA GLY A 459 -8.00 12.17 32.63
C GLY A 459 -9.39 12.43 33.22
N GLU A 460 -9.60 13.58 33.87
CA GLU A 460 -10.88 13.97 34.48
C GLU A 460 -11.92 14.51 33.48
N PHE A 461 -11.50 14.79 32.23
CA PHE A 461 -12.37 15.29 31.18
C PHE A 461 -13.56 14.36 30.93
N GLN A 462 -14.76 14.89 31.15
CA GLN A 462 -16.01 14.14 31.02
C GLN A 462 -16.34 13.90 29.55
N THR A 463 -16.40 12.65 29.13
CA THR A 463 -16.85 12.23 27.78
C THR A 463 -18.37 12.06 27.74
N GLY A 464 -19.00 12.23 26.55
CA GLY A 464 -20.43 12.13 26.36
C GLY A 464 -21.23 13.35 26.87
N SER A 465 -20.61 14.25 27.61
CA SER A 465 -21.26 15.48 28.11
C SER A 465 -21.28 16.55 27.04
N SER A 466 -22.30 17.44 27.12
CA SER A 466 -22.31 18.63 26.27
C SER A 466 -21.14 19.54 26.60
N PHE A 467 -20.42 19.98 25.58
CA PHE A 467 -19.35 20.95 25.71
C PHE A 467 -19.86 22.24 26.36
N SER A 468 -19.12 22.73 27.34
CA SER A 468 -19.31 24.03 27.95
C SER A 468 -17.97 24.76 27.98
N ASN A 469 -17.97 26.06 27.67
CA ASN A 469 -16.79 26.92 27.79
C ASN A 469 -16.37 27.20 29.25
N THR A 470 -16.92 26.46 30.21
CA THR A 470 -16.47 26.43 31.61
C THR A 470 -15.79 25.12 32.01
N ILE A 471 -15.51 24.22 31.06
CA ILE A 471 -14.78 22.96 31.33
C ILE A 471 -13.36 23.29 31.80
N SER A 472 -13.00 22.81 33.01
CA SER A 472 -11.74 23.12 33.68
C SER A 472 -10.62 22.11 33.39
N ASP A 473 -10.89 21.07 32.60
CA ASP A 473 -10.01 19.90 32.47
C ASP A 473 -9.45 19.76 31.04
N ALA A 474 -9.55 20.82 30.22
CA ALA A 474 -9.15 20.78 28.82
C ALA A 474 -8.57 22.12 28.32
N ILE A 475 -7.70 21.99 27.31
CA ILE A 475 -7.21 23.07 26.46
C ILE A 475 -7.63 22.72 25.01
N LEU A 476 -8.58 23.47 24.46
CA LEU A 476 -9.24 23.14 23.21
C LEU A 476 -9.38 24.37 22.31
N ALA A 477 -9.01 24.25 21.04
CA ALA A 477 -9.49 25.15 20.01
C ALA A 477 -10.91 24.72 19.59
N TYR A 478 -11.83 25.64 19.47
CA TYR A 478 -13.21 25.36 19.02
C TYR A 478 -13.69 26.39 18.01
N SER A 479 -14.59 25.95 17.15
CA SER A 479 -15.06 26.75 16.02
C SER A 479 -16.01 27.87 16.48
N THR A 480 -15.49 29.08 16.48
CA THR A 480 -16.24 30.35 16.52
C THR A 480 -15.62 31.29 15.47
N ASP A 481 -16.24 32.42 15.20
CA ASP A 481 -15.66 33.47 14.34
C ASP A 481 -15.49 34.75 15.16
N PRO A 482 -14.25 35.11 15.54
CA PRO A 482 -12.99 34.40 15.36
C PRO A 482 -12.87 33.11 16.19
N LEU A 483 -11.92 32.20 15.79
CA LEU A 483 -11.70 30.91 16.46
C LEU A 483 -11.53 31.09 17.97
N GLY A 484 -12.21 30.28 18.76
CA GLY A 484 -12.14 30.29 20.22
C GLY A 484 -11.08 29.33 20.75
N VAL A 485 -10.52 29.65 21.90
CA VAL A 485 -9.72 28.71 22.71
C VAL A 485 -10.33 28.64 24.09
N LEU A 486 -10.53 27.44 24.59
CA LEU A 486 -10.79 27.12 25.97
C LEU A 486 -9.48 26.73 26.62
N ASP A 487 -9.11 27.41 27.69
CA ASP A 487 -7.96 27.14 28.53
C ASP A 487 -8.43 26.90 29.96
N PHE A 488 -8.58 25.63 30.36
CA PHE A 488 -8.97 25.18 31.69
C PHE A 488 -10.08 26.03 32.35
N GLY A 489 -11.19 26.20 31.62
CA GLY A 489 -12.37 26.94 32.08
C GLY A 489 -12.37 28.43 31.74
N THR A 490 -11.33 28.94 31.12
CA THR A 490 -11.29 30.31 30.61
C THR A 490 -11.40 30.29 29.08
N SER A 491 -12.43 30.91 28.55
CA SER A 491 -12.67 31.00 27.12
C SER A 491 -12.23 32.38 26.59
N ARG A 492 -11.51 32.40 25.46
CA ARG A 492 -11.14 33.61 24.74
C ARG A 492 -11.20 33.40 23.23
N SER A 493 -11.37 34.48 22.48
CA SER A 493 -11.25 34.47 21.03
C SER A 493 -9.83 34.73 20.58
N ILE A 494 -9.38 34.01 19.56
CA ILE A 494 -8.08 34.24 18.91
C ILE A 494 -8.27 35.33 17.87
N ASN A 495 -7.73 36.51 18.17
CA ASN A 495 -7.70 37.63 17.23
C ASN A 495 -6.30 37.71 16.58
N GLY A 496 -6.18 37.32 15.32
CA GLY A 496 -4.90 37.45 14.64
C GLY A 496 -4.69 36.49 13.49
N SER A 497 -3.59 36.63 12.81
CA SER A 497 -3.15 35.74 11.72
C SER A 497 -2.64 34.39 12.29
N PRO A 498 -2.92 33.28 11.61
CA PRO A 498 -3.70 33.17 10.38
C PRO A 498 -5.21 33.23 10.63
N ALA A 499 -5.94 33.77 9.66
CA ALA A 499 -7.39 33.78 9.74
C ALA A 499 -7.95 32.35 9.53
N PHE A 500 -8.80 31.91 10.45
CA PHE A 500 -9.61 30.71 10.24
C PHE A 500 -10.78 31.09 9.30
N SER A 501 -10.88 30.38 8.16
CA SER A 501 -12.00 30.58 7.24
C SER A 501 -13.18 29.73 7.64
N ALA A 502 -14.12 30.27 8.36
CA ALA A 502 -15.37 29.60 8.73
C ALA A 502 -16.26 29.26 7.53
N SER A 503 -16.10 29.96 6.38
CA SER A 503 -16.89 29.68 5.18
C SER A 503 -16.42 28.48 4.36
N THR A 504 -15.17 28.01 4.57
CA THR A 504 -14.58 26.85 3.87
C THR A 504 -13.76 26.00 4.86
N PRO A 505 -14.37 25.43 5.89
CA PRO A 505 -13.64 24.73 6.98
C PRO A 505 -12.88 23.52 6.46
N GLN A 506 -13.39 22.82 5.44
CA GLN A 506 -12.71 21.73 4.79
C GLN A 506 -11.38 22.13 4.11
N ASN A 507 -11.10 23.41 3.96
CA ASN A 507 -9.83 23.92 3.44
C ASN A 507 -8.82 24.25 4.54
N ASN A 508 -9.22 24.15 5.83
CA ASN A 508 -8.34 24.40 6.95
C ASN A 508 -7.92 23.06 7.59
N ILE A 509 -6.62 22.83 7.63
CA ILE A 509 -6.02 21.77 8.44
C ILE A 509 -5.47 22.43 9.69
N LEU A 510 -5.98 21.99 10.84
CA LEU A 510 -5.45 22.40 12.13
C LEU A 510 -4.29 21.51 12.51
N GLN A 511 -3.26 22.12 13.03
CA GLN A 511 -2.05 21.47 13.56
C GLN A 511 -2.03 21.69 15.06
N VAL A 512 -2.11 20.60 15.81
CA VAL A 512 -2.17 20.63 17.29
C VAL A 512 -0.86 20.14 17.84
N ALA A 513 -0.13 20.99 18.51
CA ALA A 513 1.19 20.70 19.09
C ALA A 513 1.20 20.98 20.59
N ILE A 514 1.73 20.05 21.39
CA ILE A 514 1.83 20.15 22.83
C ILE A 514 3.22 19.74 23.30
N ASP A 515 3.80 20.48 24.24
CA ASP A 515 5.02 20.14 24.98
C ASP A 515 4.64 19.93 26.44
N ILE A 516 4.52 18.66 26.83
CA ILE A 516 4.10 18.27 28.19
C ILE A 516 5.17 18.64 29.23
N ASP A 517 6.45 18.51 28.86
CA ASP A 517 7.55 18.76 29.74
C ASP A 517 7.71 20.25 30.09
N ALA A 518 7.36 21.13 29.14
CA ALA A 518 7.36 22.57 29.34
C ALA A 518 5.97 23.14 29.69
N GLY A 519 4.90 22.35 29.64
CA GLY A 519 3.52 22.79 29.87
C GLY A 519 3.05 23.82 28.85
N LYS A 520 3.28 23.59 27.56
CA LYS A 520 3.01 24.54 26.47
C LYS A 520 2.16 23.96 25.36
N PHE A 521 1.28 24.78 24.81
CA PHE A 521 0.36 24.41 23.75
C PHE A 521 0.41 25.40 22.57
N TRP A 522 0.41 24.87 21.36
CA TRP A 522 0.34 25.64 20.11
C TRP A 522 -0.74 25.09 19.20
N LEU A 523 -1.35 25.98 18.44
CA LEU A 523 -2.29 25.68 17.37
C LEU A 523 -1.78 26.27 16.07
N GLY A 524 -1.74 25.48 15.00
CA GLY A 524 -1.47 25.94 13.63
C GLY A 524 -2.71 25.83 12.75
N ILE A 525 -2.77 26.66 11.72
CA ILE A 525 -3.78 26.61 10.66
C ILE A 525 -3.02 26.69 9.33
N ASN A 526 -3.17 25.67 8.49
CA ASN A 526 -2.53 25.61 7.17
C ASN A 526 -1.03 25.95 7.21
N ASN A 527 -0.29 25.30 8.08
CA ASN A 527 1.14 25.44 8.30
C ASN A 527 1.59 26.82 8.85
N THR A 528 0.70 27.56 9.46
CA THR A 528 1.03 28.83 10.14
C THR A 528 0.50 28.80 11.56
N TYR A 529 1.39 28.93 12.55
CA TYR A 529 0.98 28.89 13.95
C TYR A 529 0.34 30.21 14.40
N VAL A 530 -0.72 30.07 15.15
CA VAL A 530 -1.55 31.16 15.66
C VAL A 530 -0.74 32.04 16.60
N ASN A 531 -1.00 33.37 16.56
CA ASN A 531 -0.37 34.31 17.47
C ASN A 531 -0.81 34.06 18.93
N ASN A 532 0.14 34.19 19.84
CA ASN A 532 -0.13 34.18 21.27
C ASN A 532 -0.92 35.44 21.71
N SER A 533 -1.24 35.53 23.01
CA SER A 533 -1.95 36.67 23.59
C SER A 533 -1.23 38.02 23.43
N SER A 534 0.07 38.01 23.20
CA SER A 534 0.90 39.21 22.95
C SER A 534 1.00 39.58 21.44
N GLY A 535 0.34 38.84 20.55
CA GLY A 535 0.35 39.07 19.09
C GLY A 535 1.60 38.54 18.39
N SER A 536 2.40 37.71 19.02
CA SER A 536 3.59 37.06 18.42
C SER A 536 3.23 35.72 17.85
N ALA A 537 3.70 35.43 16.62
CA ALA A 537 3.46 34.15 15.95
C ALA A 537 4.03 32.98 16.75
N GLY A 538 3.22 31.94 16.92
CA GLY A 538 3.62 30.71 17.63
C GLY A 538 4.81 30.04 16.95
N ASN A 539 5.73 29.51 17.74
CA ASN A 539 6.89 28.77 17.22
C ASN A 539 7.18 27.54 18.10
N PRO A 540 6.47 26.43 17.86
CA PRO A 540 6.67 25.21 18.65
C PRO A 540 8.08 24.62 18.46
N SER A 541 8.69 24.71 17.29
CA SER A 541 10.06 24.22 17.06
C SER A 541 11.11 24.93 17.92
N ALA A 542 10.89 26.19 18.25
CA ALA A 542 11.74 26.95 19.17
C ALA A 542 11.24 26.92 20.63
N GLY A 543 10.08 26.32 20.90
CA GLY A 543 9.44 26.31 22.22
C GLY A 543 8.98 27.68 22.69
N THR A 544 8.68 28.63 21.78
CA THR A 544 8.36 30.04 22.11
C THR A 544 7.00 30.45 21.54
N ASN A 545 6.47 31.53 22.13
CA ASN A 545 5.20 32.13 21.73
C ASN A 545 4.04 31.10 21.73
N GLU A 546 4.02 30.28 22.77
CA GLU A 546 2.91 29.36 23.01
C GLU A 546 1.56 30.09 23.02
N LEU A 547 0.53 29.40 22.55
CA LEU A 547 -0.83 29.92 22.58
C LEU A 547 -1.39 29.93 23.99
N GLU A 548 -1.14 28.83 24.72
CA GLU A 548 -1.54 28.65 26.13
C GLU A 548 -0.48 27.87 26.89
N THR A 549 -0.55 27.95 28.26
CA THR A 549 0.34 27.20 29.18
C THR A 549 -0.49 26.40 30.17
N PHE A 550 0.06 25.28 30.65
CA PHE A 550 -0.54 24.44 31.69
C PHE A 550 0.55 23.91 32.64
N THR A 551 0.16 23.20 33.68
CA THR A 551 1.13 22.62 34.63
C THR A 551 1.96 21.54 33.90
N ALA A 552 3.28 21.72 33.86
CA ALA A 552 4.23 20.78 33.26
C ALA A 552 4.11 19.38 33.88
N GLY A 553 4.19 18.32 33.06
CA GLY A 553 4.05 16.94 33.49
C GLY A 553 2.60 16.50 33.79
N THR A 554 1.61 17.31 33.48
CA THR A 554 0.20 16.89 33.58
C THR A 554 -0.09 15.84 32.53
N GLU A 555 -0.72 14.72 32.94
CA GLU A 555 -1.19 13.71 32.00
C GLU A 555 -2.29 14.27 31.11
N MET A 556 -2.09 14.20 29.80
CA MET A 556 -2.99 14.77 28.79
C MET A 556 -3.37 13.75 27.73
N PHE A 557 -4.61 13.77 27.29
CA PHE A 557 -5.17 12.98 26.21
C PHE A 557 -5.61 13.89 25.06
N PRO A 558 -5.46 13.52 23.79
CA PRO A 558 -6.16 14.20 22.70
C PRO A 558 -7.66 14.28 23.01
N ALA A 559 -8.28 15.43 22.78
CA ALA A 559 -9.70 15.65 23.10
C ALA A 559 -10.40 16.36 21.95
N PHE A 560 -11.65 15.96 21.71
CA PHE A 560 -12.43 16.40 20.56
C PHE A 560 -13.86 16.72 20.96
N ILE A 561 -14.43 17.64 20.21
CA ILE A 561 -15.85 18.03 20.27
C ILE A 561 -16.36 18.00 18.85
N ASN A 562 -17.52 17.42 18.60
CA ASN A 562 -18.16 17.51 17.31
C ASN A 562 -19.68 17.52 17.44
N ASN A 563 -20.33 18.61 17.03
CA ASN A 563 -21.79 18.76 17.10
C ASN A 563 -22.46 18.63 15.73
N SER A 564 -21.70 18.71 14.62
CA SER A 564 -22.27 18.65 13.28
C SER A 564 -21.17 18.35 12.27
N GLY A 565 -21.53 17.77 11.12
CA GLY A 565 -20.58 17.38 10.08
C GLY A 565 -19.60 16.29 10.51
N ASN A 566 -18.47 16.21 9.81
CA ASN A 566 -17.41 15.26 10.07
C ASN A 566 -16.16 15.97 10.59
N LEU A 567 -15.61 15.49 11.69
CA LEU A 567 -14.31 15.86 12.21
C LEU A 567 -13.36 14.68 11.99
N THR A 568 -12.33 14.83 11.17
CA THR A 568 -11.37 13.76 10.85
C THR A 568 -10.00 14.12 11.38
N ILE A 569 -9.36 13.14 12.05
CA ILE A 569 -8.11 13.29 12.78
C ILE A 569 -7.02 12.47 12.08
N ASN A 570 -5.80 13.00 12.07
CA ASN A 570 -4.59 12.30 11.64
C ASN A 570 -3.55 12.35 12.78
N PHE A 571 -3.33 11.23 13.48
CA PHE A 571 -2.24 11.08 14.44
C PHE A 571 -0.94 10.59 13.78
N GLY A 572 -0.93 10.47 12.46
CA GLY A 572 0.12 9.91 11.63
C GLY A 572 -0.34 8.76 10.72
N GLN A 573 -1.60 8.29 10.85
CA GLN A 573 -2.08 7.18 10.04
C GLN A 573 -2.55 7.61 8.65
N ASP A 574 -3.13 8.81 8.51
CA ASP A 574 -3.85 9.18 7.29
C ASP A 574 -3.79 10.67 6.96
N SER A 575 -2.77 11.08 6.25
CA SER A 575 -2.64 12.46 5.75
C SER A 575 -3.66 12.86 4.68
N THR A 576 -4.48 11.91 4.20
CA THR A 576 -5.58 12.22 3.27
C THR A 576 -6.85 12.64 3.99
N PHE A 577 -6.93 12.46 5.31
CA PHE A 577 -8.15 12.67 6.10
C PHE A 577 -9.36 11.98 5.49
N SER A 578 -9.23 10.68 5.24
CA SER A 578 -10.27 9.88 4.57
C SER A 578 -10.64 10.39 3.17
N ASN A 579 -9.63 10.70 2.38
CA ASN A 579 -9.72 11.21 1.00
C ASN A 579 -10.26 12.65 0.86
N LEU A 580 -10.30 13.43 1.92
CA LEU A 580 -10.63 14.86 1.84
C LEU A 580 -9.45 15.69 1.30
N ARG A 581 -8.23 15.15 1.30
CA ARG A 581 -6.98 15.80 0.83
C ARG A 581 -6.14 14.84 -0.01
N THR A 582 -5.31 15.41 -0.86
CA THR A 582 -4.18 14.68 -1.48
C THR A 582 -3.21 14.25 -0.38
N LYS A 583 -2.62 13.06 -0.54
CA LYS A 583 -1.74 12.47 0.46
C LYS A 583 -0.50 13.35 0.72
N GLY A 584 -0.27 13.72 1.97
CA GLY A 584 1.02 14.21 2.46
C GLY A 584 2.02 13.05 2.63
N SER A 585 3.26 13.37 2.98
CA SER A 585 4.31 12.35 3.17
C SER A 585 5.33 12.74 4.25
N ASN A 586 4.92 13.52 5.24
CA ASN A 586 5.81 13.99 6.28
C ASN A 586 5.74 13.04 7.48
N ALA A 587 6.89 12.51 7.89
CA ALA A 587 7.06 11.77 9.13
C ALA A 587 7.63 12.68 10.22
N ASP A 588 7.58 12.23 11.47
CA ASP A 588 8.28 12.86 12.58
C ASP A 588 9.80 12.59 12.55
N ALA A 589 10.53 13.03 13.55
CA ALA A 589 11.98 12.87 13.62
C ALA A 589 12.44 11.40 13.74
N ASN A 590 11.58 10.51 14.25
CA ASN A 590 11.84 9.07 14.37
C ASN A 590 11.43 8.29 13.12
N GLY A 591 10.88 8.96 12.11
CA GLY A 591 10.38 8.32 10.87
C GLY A 591 8.96 7.79 10.99
N ASN A 592 8.26 8.07 12.09
CA ASN A 592 6.90 7.62 12.32
C ASN A 592 5.87 8.61 11.76
N GLY A 593 4.77 8.06 11.29
CA GLY A 593 3.62 8.82 10.83
C GLY A 593 3.69 9.23 9.36
N ASN A 594 2.55 9.74 8.90
CA ASN A 594 2.31 10.25 7.57
C ASN A 594 1.40 11.47 7.69
N PHE A 595 2.02 12.63 7.95
CA PHE A 595 1.31 13.88 8.16
C PHE A 595 1.17 14.67 6.85
N PHE A 596 0.16 15.52 6.80
CA PHE A 596 -0.04 16.43 5.67
C PHE A 596 1.01 17.56 5.70
N TYR A 597 1.23 18.15 6.87
CA TYR A 597 2.33 19.09 7.13
C TYR A 597 3.44 18.42 7.95
N ALA A 598 4.68 18.89 7.81
CA ALA A 598 5.76 18.40 8.64
C ALA A 598 5.52 18.75 10.11
N PRO A 599 5.61 17.79 11.06
CA PRO A 599 5.61 18.09 12.46
C PRO A 599 6.70 19.13 12.83
N PRO A 600 6.48 19.98 13.83
CA PRO A 600 7.56 20.85 14.32
C PRO A 600 8.76 20.02 14.80
N THR A 601 9.93 20.63 14.82
CA THR A 601 11.16 19.97 15.30
C THR A 601 10.95 19.39 16.70
N ASP A 602 11.36 18.15 16.92
CA ASP A 602 11.25 17.36 18.15
C ASP A 602 9.81 16.98 18.55
N PHE A 603 8.78 17.32 17.77
CA PHE A 603 7.43 16.85 18.02
C PHE A 603 7.19 15.51 17.31
N LEU A 604 6.61 14.56 18.04
CA LEU A 604 6.46 13.18 17.61
C LEU A 604 5.00 12.82 17.31
N ALA A 605 4.81 11.83 16.46
CA ALA A 605 3.53 11.17 16.25
C ALA A 605 3.10 10.45 17.53
N LEU A 606 1.81 10.53 17.88
CA LEU A 606 1.29 9.82 19.05
C LEU A 606 1.03 8.36 18.68
N CYS A 607 2.06 7.54 18.83
CA CYS A 607 2.05 6.11 18.53
C CYS A 607 2.93 5.34 19.53
N SER A 608 2.73 4.03 19.62
CA SER A 608 3.43 3.18 20.60
C SER A 608 4.95 3.16 20.44
N ASP A 609 5.46 3.30 19.21
CA ASP A 609 6.90 3.35 18.93
C ASP A 609 7.59 4.62 19.46
N ASN A 610 6.83 5.69 19.71
CA ASN A 610 7.30 6.94 20.25
C ASN A 610 7.02 7.09 21.75
N LEU A 611 6.22 6.20 22.34
CA LEU A 611 5.97 6.20 23.78
C LEU A 611 7.17 5.59 24.50
N PRO A 612 7.42 5.97 25.77
CA PRO A 612 8.41 5.28 26.59
C PRO A 612 8.12 3.79 26.66
N ASP A 613 9.16 2.97 26.63
CA ASP A 613 9.04 1.53 26.80
C ASP A 613 8.35 1.22 28.13
N PRO A 614 7.48 0.18 28.18
CA PRO A 614 6.89 -0.23 29.44
C PRO A 614 7.98 -0.69 30.43
N ALA A 615 7.75 -0.47 31.70
CA ALA A 615 8.71 -0.88 32.78
C ALA A 615 8.99 -2.39 32.81
N ILE A 616 8.21 -3.18 32.10
CA ILE A 616 8.43 -4.61 31.85
C ILE A 616 8.30 -4.80 30.34
N ASP A 617 9.43 -4.87 29.65
CA ASP A 617 9.50 -5.00 28.18
C ASP A 617 10.16 -6.32 27.78
N PRO A 618 9.40 -7.26 27.18
CA PRO A 618 9.98 -8.51 26.66
C PRO A 618 11.01 -8.31 25.54
N ALA A 619 11.03 -7.14 24.89
CA ALA A 619 12.04 -6.81 23.87
C ALA A 619 13.42 -6.53 24.50
N ASP A 620 13.45 -6.04 25.76
CA ASP A 620 14.66 -5.79 26.53
C ASP A 620 15.04 -6.98 27.46
N ASP A 621 14.60 -8.20 27.11
CA ASP A 621 14.79 -9.42 27.90
C ASP A 621 14.05 -9.42 29.25
N GLU A 622 13.16 -8.47 29.51
CA GLU A 622 12.33 -8.39 30.71
C GLU A 622 11.04 -9.21 30.51
N ASN A 623 10.88 -10.25 31.28
CA ASN A 623 9.70 -11.10 31.19
C ASN A 623 8.80 -10.91 32.42
N PRO A 624 7.46 -10.97 32.28
CA PRO A 624 6.54 -10.98 33.42
C PRO A 624 6.87 -12.04 34.49
N THR A 625 7.51 -13.14 34.08
CA THR A 625 7.97 -14.23 34.99
C THR A 625 9.14 -13.82 35.88
N ASP A 626 9.82 -12.71 35.59
CA ASP A 626 10.90 -12.17 36.43
C ASP A 626 10.36 -11.38 37.63
N TYR A 627 9.09 -11.00 37.58
CA TYR A 627 8.39 -10.22 38.60
C TYR A 627 7.22 -10.97 39.24
N PHE A 628 6.58 -11.90 38.51
CA PHE A 628 5.50 -12.72 38.99
C PHE A 628 5.58 -14.13 38.37
N ASN A 629 5.58 -15.16 39.23
CA ASN A 629 5.60 -16.56 38.75
C ASN A 629 4.72 -17.46 39.59
N THR A 630 4.15 -18.48 38.94
CA THR A 630 3.34 -19.52 39.59
C THR A 630 4.03 -20.87 39.47
N VAL A 631 4.43 -21.44 40.58
CA VAL A 631 5.12 -22.74 40.64
C VAL A 631 4.24 -23.81 41.24
N LEU A 632 4.15 -24.96 40.58
CA LEU A 632 3.47 -26.15 41.10
C LEU A 632 4.48 -27.09 41.71
N TYR A 633 4.18 -27.59 42.90
CA TYR A 633 5.02 -28.56 43.56
C TYR A 633 4.18 -29.59 44.35
N THR A 634 4.74 -30.77 44.59
CA THR A 634 4.14 -31.81 45.45
C THR A 634 4.75 -31.74 46.82
N GLY A 635 3.92 -31.60 47.85
CA GLY A 635 4.38 -31.62 49.24
C GLY A 635 4.85 -33.03 49.65
N ASP A 636 5.95 -33.10 50.38
CA ASP A 636 6.56 -34.34 50.89
C ASP A 636 6.47 -34.50 52.43
N GLY A 637 5.89 -33.48 53.08
CA GLY A 637 5.76 -33.45 54.55
C GLY A 637 7.02 -33.01 55.27
N GLY A 638 8.11 -32.75 54.56
CA GLY A 638 9.41 -32.30 55.08
C GLY A 638 9.73 -30.84 54.82
N THR A 639 10.94 -30.43 55.19
CA THR A 639 11.50 -29.13 54.85
C THR A 639 12.22 -29.22 53.49
N ARG A 640 11.83 -28.39 52.56
CA ARG A 640 12.42 -28.35 51.22
C ARG A 640 12.47 -26.94 50.64
N ASN A 641 13.35 -26.74 49.70
CA ASN A 641 13.39 -25.55 48.89
C ASN A 641 12.44 -25.74 47.67
N ILE A 642 11.61 -24.73 47.40
CA ILE A 642 10.84 -24.64 46.17
C ILE A 642 11.66 -23.81 45.21
N THR A 643 12.01 -24.40 44.08
CA THR A 643 12.80 -23.76 42.99
C THR A 643 11.93 -23.49 41.77
N GLY A 644 12.46 -22.73 40.80
CA GLY A 644 11.75 -22.38 39.56
C GLY A 644 10.87 -21.15 39.68
N VAL A 645 11.01 -20.37 40.76
CA VAL A 645 10.32 -19.07 40.87
C VAL A 645 10.96 -18.03 39.94
N GLY A 646 12.30 -18.07 39.76
CA GLY A 646 13.05 -17.15 38.87
C GLY A 646 13.64 -15.93 39.61
N PHE A 647 13.03 -15.52 40.69
CA PHE A 647 13.42 -14.34 41.47
C PHE A 647 13.24 -14.59 42.97
N GLN A 648 13.70 -13.69 43.84
CA GLN A 648 13.43 -13.71 45.29
C GLN A 648 12.04 -13.11 45.54
N PRO A 649 11.04 -13.94 45.94
CA PRO A 649 9.70 -13.40 46.13
C PRO A 649 9.58 -12.66 47.46
N ASP A 650 9.02 -11.45 47.43
CA ASP A 650 8.63 -10.69 48.59
C ASP A 650 7.26 -11.08 49.14
N TRP A 651 6.42 -11.65 48.32
CA TRP A 651 5.10 -12.12 48.69
C TRP A 651 4.82 -13.51 48.07
N VAL A 652 4.37 -14.44 48.87
CA VAL A 652 4.06 -15.82 48.46
C VAL A 652 2.66 -16.18 48.89
N TRP A 653 1.87 -16.66 47.94
CA TRP A 653 0.53 -17.20 48.15
C TRP A 653 0.52 -18.69 47.92
N PHE A 654 0.25 -19.46 48.98
CA PHE A 654 0.15 -20.90 48.93
C PHE A 654 -1.29 -21.38 48.89
N LYS A 655 -1.55 -22.38 48.05
CA LYS A 655 -2.84 -23.11 48.03
C LYS A 655 -2.65 -24.58 47.72
N SER A 656 -3.22 -25.45 48.56
CA SER A 656 -3.35 -26.88 48.26
C SER A 656 -4.41 -27.07 47.16
N ARG A 657 -4.05 -27.79 46.12
CA ARG A 657 -4.98 -28.20 45.03
C ARG A 657 -5.68 -29.50 45.28
N SER A 658 -5.10 -30.38 46.10
CA SER A 658 -5.56 -31.75 46.35
C SER A 658 -6.36 -31.90 47.66
N ALA A 659 -6.42 -30.90 48.52
CA ALA A 659 -7.15 -30.94 49.78
C ALA A 659 -7.77 -29.60 50.12
N ALA A 660 -8.89 -29.59 50.83
CA ALA A 660 -9.48 -28.37 51.39
C ALA A 660 -8.58 -27.82 52.51
N ARG A 661 -7.80 -26.82 52.15
CA ARG A 661 -6.88 -26.11 53.06
C ARG A 661 -7.09 -24.60 52.85
N PHE A 662 -6.73 -23.81 53.90
CA PHE A 662 -6.74 -22.35 53.79
C PHE A 662 -5.78 -21.85 52.73
N HIS A 663 -6.06 -20.71 52.19
CA HIS A 663 -5.10 -19.89 51.42
C HIS A 663 -4.14 -19.24 52.41
N VAL A 664 -2.86 -19.44 52.24
CA VAL A 664 -1.84 -18.91 53.15
C VAL A 664 -1.01 -17.89 52.41
N TRP A 665 -0.90 -16.70 52.99
CA TRP A 665 -0.08 -15.60 52.49
C TRP A 665 1.05 -15.29 53.48
N THR A 666 2.24 -15.12 52.94
CA THR A 666 3.41 -14.72 53.71
C THR A 666 4.20 -13.68 52.89
N ASP A 667 4.80 -12.71 53.52
CA ASP A 667 5.58 -11.67 52.87
C ASP A 667 6.84 -11.25 53.67
N SER A 668 7.80 -10.66 52.99
CA SER A 668 9.07 -10.21 53.56
C SER A 668 8.92 -9.06 54.57
N VAL A 669 7.93 -8.18 54.39
CA VAL A 669 7.70 -6.97 55.22
C VAL A 669 7.22 -7.39 56.62
N ARG A 670 6.25 -8.30 56.72
CA ARG A 670 5.78 -8.81 58.01
C ARG A 670 6.73 -9.87 58.62
N GLY A 671 7.49 -10.51 57.74
CA GLY A 671 8.39 -11.60 58.06
C GLY A 671 7.79 -12.97 57.74
N VAL A 672 8.62 -13.84 57.21
CA VAL A 672 8.24 -15.13 56.61
C VAL A 672 7.56 -16.16 57.53
N LYS A 673 7.53 -15.92 58.82
CA LYS A 673 6.81 -16.76 59.82
C LYS A 673 5.44 -16.19 60.19
N LYS A 674 5.00 -15.10 59.58
CA LYS A 674 3.70 -14.46 59.88
C LYS A 674 2.75 -14.67 58.71
N ASN A 675 1.76 -15.52 58.94
CA ASN A 675 0.80 -15.91 57.90
C ASN A 675 -0.49 -15.09 58.03
N ILE A 676 -1.08 -14.78 56.89
CA ILE A 676 -2.47 -14.34 56.79
C ILE A 676 -3.24 -15.41 56.00
N TYR A 677 -4.51 -15.58 56.33
CA TYR A 677 -5.41 -16.48 55.63
C TYR A 677 -6.52 -15.68 54.98
N SER A 678 -6.71 -15.86 53.68
CA SER A 678 -7.71 -15.08 52.94
C SER A 678 -9.14 -15.61 53.06
N ASN A 679 -9.31 -16.76 53.63
CA ASN A 679 -10.58 -17.47 53.74
C ASN A 679 -10.90 -17.95 55.18
N SER A 680 -10.37 -17.26 56.19
CA SER A 680 -10.65 -17.56 57.61
C SER A 680 -11.16 -16.34 58.36
#